data_66a2fb54878c76a999e56794adb16000
#
_entry.id   66a2fb54878c76a999e56794adb16000
#
_cell.length_a   1.000
_cell.length_b   1.000
_cell.length_c   1.000
_cell.angle_alpha   90.00
_cell.angle_beta   90.00
_cell.angle_gamma   90.00
#
_symmetry.space_group_name_H-M   'P 1'
#
loop_
_entity.id
_entity.type
_entity.pdbx_description
1 polymer ?
#
loop_
_entity_poly.entity_id
_entity_poly.type
_entity_poly.pdbx_seq_one_letter_code
_entity_poly.pdbx_strand_id
1 'polypeptide(L)'
;MVDRRTGPALRSFTYLIPPEMEGLVVAGARVVVPFGKQSVSGYVLGLSESSDFPDPKPIEALAGDEPSLLLPYQVELAHWISGYYAAPLPEVVRAMIPPGVRAIKIGSKRPRGPRVQSRDRALSEQQQVSRTRRFTAAQEAASEAVLGALQEGTGRLLLHGVTGSGKTEVYLQAIEDCLALGRGAIVLIPEVSLTPQTISRFAERFAGRIAVLHSLLTPSEKALEWRRLRAGEAKLAIGPRAAIFAPIPDLGLVVVDEEHSSTYKQLRVPRYNAVDVAQRLGELAGCVVLLGSATPSLTSYYAHGRASGAFEGARILELPQRYNGEPLPAMEVADMRQDDSWSFSRPIGERLAAVCREELDGGGQVILYLNRRGLAWYARCRKCGESVGCPNCSVSLVYHGDTRELSCHYCGHTEPMPQLCPNCEARDLKTVGFGTERIEAEARRLFPAARVARLDRDTASNRDSFYGIWESLARGDVDILVGTSLVAKGWDLPKVGLVGVVDADQALNYPDFRAAEDTFASLVQVAGRARRSDARAIVQTMNPHHYAVRLALQHDYHEFFSEELAVRAALDFPPFTRLIDVTASAVDDADARRMAESYAGALRDSLVIKGIDGVTVLGPSPAFIHRLRGEYRWSLTIKGLELGPVKPLLPEGRGFTVDVDPN
;
A
#
# COMPACT_ATOMS: atom_id res chain seq x y z
N MET A 1 -25.20 -15.48 4.31
CA MET A 1 -23.85 -15.86 4.80
C MET A 1 -23.85 -15.89 6.32
N VAL A 2 -23.28 -16.91 6.94
CA VAL A 2 -23.26 -17.09 8.41
C VAL A 2 -21.93 -16.57 8.97
N ASP A 3 -21.98 -15.80 10.07
CA ASP A 3 -20.78 -15.22 10.72
C ASP A 3 -20.05 -16.28 11.59
N ARG A 4 -19.70 -17.41 10.98
CA ARG A 4 -18.95 -18.51 11.61
C ARG A 4 -17.96 -19.11 10.63
N ARG A 5 -16.81 -19.60 11.13
CA ARG A 5 -15.87 -20.37 10.30
C ARG A 5 -16.47 -21.75 10.03
N THR A 6 -16.96 -21.99 8.84
CA THR A 6 -17.67 -23.19 8.39
C THR A 6 -16.82 -24.13 7.53
N GLY A 7 -15.50 -24.19 7.74
CA GLY A 7 -14.59 -25.00 6.93
C GLY A 7 -14.11 -24.30 5.66
N PRO A 8 -13.37 -24.98 4.77
CA PRO A 8 -12.72 -24.38 3.62
C PRO A 8 -13.66 -23.93 2.49
N ALA A 9 -14.91 -24.38 2.46
CA ALA A 9 -15.83 -24.04 1.39
C ALA A 9 -16.50 -22.67 1.62
N LEU A 10 -16.42 -21.83 0.63
CA LEU A 10 -17.15 -20.56 0.42
C LEU A 10 -18.66 -20.83 0.31
N ARG A 11 -19.39 -21.00 1.41
CA ARG A 11 -20.83 -21.33 1.30
C ARG A 11 -21.67 -20.18 1.83
N SER A 12 -22.43 -19.55 0.95
CA SER A 12 -23.70 -18.94 1.27
C SER A 12 -24.72 -20.04 1.57
N PHE A 13 -25.66 -19.76 2.45
CA PHE A 13 -26.74 -20.68 2.81
C PHE A 13 -28.06 -20.00 2.48
N THR A 14 -29.01 -20.75 1.93
CA THR A 14 -30.35 -20.26 1.61
C THR A 14 -31.25 -20.46 2.83
N TYR A 15 -32.02 -19.43 3.19
CA TYR A 15 -33.01 -19.42 4.26
C TYR A 15 -34.32 -18.84 3.76
N LEU A 16 -35.44 -19.31 4.30
CA LEU A 16 -36.75 -18.77 4.02
C LEU A 16 -36.95 -17.45 4.76
N ILE A 17 -37.52 -16.44 4.11
CA ILE A 17 -37.97 -15.22 4.74
C ILE A 17 -39.40 -15.45 5.22
N PRO A 18 -39.66 -15.39 6.55
CA PRO A 18 -41.04 -15.52 7.06
C PRO A 18 -41.92 -14.36 6.56
N PRO A 19 -43.24 -14.57 6.34
CA PRO A 19 -44.14 -13.53 5.82
C PRO A 19 -44.11 -12.23 6.64
N GLU A 20 -43.97 -12.34 7.98
CA GLU A 20 -43.84 -11.18 8.87
C GLU A 20 -42.57 -10.36 8.71
N MET A 21 -41.57 -10.90 8.00
CA MET A 21 -40.30 -10.25 7.69
C MET A 21 -40.16 -9.84 6.23
N GLU A 22 -41.18 -10.11 5.39
CA GLU A 22 -41.18 -9.68 4.00
C GLU A 22 -41.09 -8.15 3.92
N GLY A 23 -40.23 -7.65 3.03
CA GLY A 23 -39.95 -6.22 2.89
C GLY A 23 -39.03 -5.63 3.98
N LEU A 24 -38.82 -6.31 5.10
CA LEU A 24 -37.87 -5.89 6.15
C LEU A 24 -36.48 -6.50 5.94
N VAL A 25 -36.41 -7.71 5.37
CA VAL A 25 -35.15 -8.39 5.04
C VAL A 25 -34.68 -7.90 3.68
N VAL A 26 -33.59 -7.12 3.69
CA VAL A 26 -32.96 -6.59 2.48
C VAL A 26 -31.51 -7.05 2.37
N ALA A 27 -30.91 -6.96 1.19
CA ALA A 27 -29.49 -7.22 1.02
C ALA A 27 -28.67 -6.32 1.97
N GLY A 28 -27.66 -6.88 2.62
CA GLY A 28 -26.88 -6.21 3.66
C GLY A 28 -27.49 -6.28 5.07
N ALA A 29 -28.72 -6.74 5.23
CA ALA A 29 -29.36 -6.90 6.54
C ALA A 29 -28.61 -7.94 7.38
N ARG A 30 -28.62 -7.71 8.70
CA ARG A 30 -28.12 -8.67 9.66
C ARG A 30 -29.28 -9.50 10.21
N VAL A 31 -29.13 -10.82 10.17
CA VAL A 31 -30.18 -11.77 10.58
C VAL A 31 -29.66 -12.77 11.60
N VAL A 32 -30.56 -13.34 12.37
CA VAL A 32 -30.32 -14.53 13.20
C VAL A 32 -30.92 -15.73 12.47
N VAL A 33 -30.13 -16.76 12.29
CA VAL A 33 -30.51 -17.96 11.54
C VAL A 33 -30.15 -19.24 12.30
N PRO A 34 -30.94 -20.30 12.17
CA PRO A 34 -30.60 -21.58 12.74
C PRO A 34 -29.44 -22.22 11.97
N PHE A 35 -28.37 -22.60 12.66
CA PHE A 35 -27.22 -23.28 12.10
C PHE A 35 -26.83 -24.49 12.93
N GLY A 36 -27.17 -25.70 12.47
CA GLY A 36 -27.09 -26.92 13.23
C GLY A 36 -28.07 -26.89 14.42
N LYS A 37 -27.54 -26.94 15.65
CA LYS A 37 -28.31 -26.87 16.91
C LYS A 37 -28.24 -25.48 17.57
N GLN A 38 -27.73 -24.50 16.91
CA GLN A 38 -27.49 -23.14 17.47
C GLN A 38 -28.04 -22.08 16.55
N SER A 39 -28.47 -20.95 17.14
CA SER A 39 -28.78 -19.72 16.40
C SER A 39 -27.52 -18.89 16.27
N VAL A 40 -27.23 -18.45 15.06
CA VAL A 40 -26.03 -17.64 14.74
C VAL A 40 -26.42 -16.40 13.95
N SER A 41 -25.60 -15.35 14.08
CA SER A 41 -25.75 -14.18 13.22
C SER A 41 -25.27 -14.47 11.81
N GLY A 42 -25.98 -13.90 10.84
CA GLY A 42 -25.63 -13.93 9.43
C GLY A 42 -25.85 -12.58 8.77
N TYR A 43 -25.39 -12.45 7.54
CA TYR A 43 -25.63 -11.27 6.69
C TYR A 43 -26.33 -11.74 5.42
N VAL A 44 -27.38 -11.02 5.02
CA VAL A 44 -28.09 -11.26 3.77
C VAL A 44 -27.25 -10.69 2.62
N LEU A 45 -26.87 -11.54 1.69
CA LEU A 45 -26.02 -11.15 0.56
C LEU A 45 -26.81 -11.03 -0.75
N GLY A 46 -28.03 -11.55 -0.79
CA GLY A 46 -28.93 -11.49 -1.92
C GLY A 46 -30.27 -12.08 -1.55
N LEU A 47 -31.27 -11.79 -2.37
CA LEU A 47 -32.62 -12.33 -2.29
C LEU A 47 -32.88 -13.17 -3.54
N SER A 48 -33.62 -14.26 -3.42
CA SER A 48 -34.02 -15.13 -4.54
C SER A 48 -35.45 -15.57 -4.35
N GLU A 49 -36.18 -15.69 -5.42
CA GLU A 49 -37.56 -16.21 -5.43
C GLU A 49 -37.61 -17.74 -5.41
N SER A 50 -36.48 -18.40 -5.67
CA SER A 50 -36.36 -19.86 -5.71
C SER A 50 -35.20 -20.35 -4.86
N SER A 51 -35.26 -21.61 -4.43
CA SER A 51 -34.23 -22.29 -3.66
C SER A 51 -33.88 -23.64 -4.28
N ASP A 52 -32.58 -23.91 -4.42
CA ASP A 52 -32.07 -25.24 -4.80
C ASP A 52 -32.23 -26.26 -3.66
N PHE A 53 -32.57 -25.80 -2.43
CA PHE A 53 -32.82 -26.64 -1.27
C PHE A 53 -34.32 -26.87 -1.09
N PRO A 54 -34.76 -28.13 -0.94
CA PRO A 54 -36.18 -28.47 -0.88
C PRO A 54 -36.89 -27.97 0.39
N ASP A 55 -36.15 -27.69 1.49
CA ASP A 55 -36.73 -27.25 2.77
C ASP A 55 -35.79 -26.23 3.45
N PRO A 56 -35.75 -24.98 2.97
CA PRO A 56 -34.93 -23.94 3.60
C PRO A 56 -35.49 -23.52 4.95
N LYS A 57 -34.65 -23.54 5.98
CA LYS A 57 -35.05 -23.11 7.33
C LYS A 57 -35.40 -21.63 7.35
N PRO A 58 -36.38 -21.20 8.18
CA PRO A 58 -36.72 -19.76 8.26
C PRO A 58 -35.66 -18.98 9.02
N ILE A 59 -35.56 -17.69 8.67
CA ILE A 59 -34.85 -16.67 9.47
C ILE A 59 -35.60 -16.54 10.81
N GLU A 60 -34.85 -16.54 11.92
CA GLU A 60 -35.44 -16.42 13.26
C GLU A 60 -35.74 -14.97 13.68
N ALA A 61 -34.87 -14.05 13.33
CA ALA A 61 -35.02 -12.65 13.67
C ALA A 61 -34.11 -11.73 12.82
N LEU A 62 -34.47 -10.45 12.71
CA LEU A 62 -33.56 -9.38 12.34
C LEU A 62 -32.65 -9.06 13.55
N ALA A 63 -31.37 -8.91 13.30
CA ALA A 63 -30.37 -8.63 14.34
C ALA A 63 -29.98 -7.15 14.33
N GLY A 64 -30.57 -6.37 15.25
CA GLY A 64 -30.28 -4.95 15.44
C GLY A 64 -31.42 -4.03 14.98
N ASP A 65 -31.26 -2.74 15.30
CA ASP A 65 -32.27 -1.71 15.02
C ASP A 65 -32.13 -1.09 13.61
N GLU A 66 -31.07 -1.47 12.89
CA GLU A 66 -30.78 -0.93 11.55
C GLU A 66 -31.26 -1.90 10.46
N PRO A 67 -32.00 -1.42 9.45
CA PRO A 67 -32.55 -2.30 8.39
C PRO A 67 -31.45 -3.01 7.59
N SER A 68 -30.29 -2.40 7.43
CA SER A 68 -29.15 -2.98 6.74
C SER A 68 -27.83 -2.43 7.28
N LEU A 69 -26.84 -3.28 7.53
CA LEU A 69 -25.48 -2.88 7.90
C LEU A 69 -24.61 -2.55 6.68
N LEU A 70 -24.80 -3.26 5.58
CA LEU A 70 -24.07 -3.02 4.33
C LEU A 70 -25.00 -2.30 3.34
N LEU A 71 -24.48 -1.29 2.68
CA LEU A 71 -25.16 -0.62 1.57
C LEU A 71 -25.17 -1.53 0.33
N PRO A 72 -26.12 -1.35 -0.61
CA PRO A 72 -26.22 -2.19 -1.80
C PRO A 72 -24.88 -2.30 -2.55
N TYR A 73 -24.21 -1.20 -2.83
CA TYR A 73 -22.90 -1.20 -3.50
C TYR A 73 -21.81 -1.94 -2.69
N GLN A 74 -21.93 -1.97 -1.35
CA GLN A 74 -20.98 -2.70 -0.50
C GLN A 74 -21.20 -4.20 -0.55
N VAL A 75 -22.43 -4.66 -0.74
CA VAL A 75 -22.72 -6.10 -0.94
C VAL A 75 -22.11 -6.57 -2.26
N GLU A 76 -22.31 -5.80 -3.35
CA GLU A 76 -21.71 -6.09 -4.65
C GLU A 76 -20.18 -6.04 -4.59
N LEU A 77 -19.62 -5.05 -3.88
CA LEU A 77 -18.19 -4.94 -3.65
C LEU A 77 -17.63 -6.14 -2.89
N ALA A 78 -18.38 -6.67 -1.89
CA ALA A 78 -17.97 -7.87 -1.16
C ALA A 78 -17.88 -9.09 -2.07
N HIS A 79 -18.85 -9.28 -2.95
CA HIS A 79 -18.83 -10.34 -3.97
C HIS A 79 -17.66 -10.17 -4.93
N TRP A 80 -17.44 -8.95 -5.42
CA TRP A 80 -16.31 -8.68 -6.31
C TRP A 80 -14.96 -8.96 -5.64
N ILE A 81 -14.74 -8.47 -4.41
CA ILE A 81 -13.49 -8.73 -3.67
C ILE A 81 -13.28 -10.24 -3.47
N SER A 82 -14.34 -10.97 -3.12
CA SER A 82 -14.27 -12.43 -2.94
C SER A 82 -13.85 -13.14 -4.23
N GLY A 83 -14.48 -12.80 -5.36
CA GLY A 83 -14.17 -13.40 -6.65
C GLY A 83 -12.84 -12.93 -7.23
N TYR A 84 -12.52 -11.64 -7.09
CA TYR A 84 -11.30 -11.07 -7.66
C TYR A 84 -10.04 -11.57 -6.93
N TYR A 85 -10.04 -11.52 -5.59
CA TYR A 85 -8.87 -11.89 -4.77
C TYR A 85 -8.90 -13.36 -4.29
N ALA A 86 -9.82 -14.17 -4.82
CA ALA A 86 -10.01 -15.56 -4.42
C ALA A 86 -10.10 -15.72 -2.88
N ALA A 87 -10.83 -14.81 -2.23
CA ALA A 87 -10.92 -14.74 -0.78
C ALA A 87 -12.29 -15.20 -0.27
N PRO A 88 -12.35 -15.94 0.85
CA PRO A 88 -13.63 -16.34 1.43
C PRO A 88 -14.54 -15.14 1.72
N LEU A 89 -15.74 -15.14 1.17
CA LEU A 89 -16.72 -14.06 1.33
C LEU A 89 -17.01 -13.69 2.80
N PRO A 90 -17.05 -14.64 3.77
CA PRO A 90 -17.14 -14.30 5.19
C PRO A 90 -15.98 -13.47 5.72
N GLU A 91 -14.76 -13.71 5.23
CA GLU A 91 -13.59 -12.92 5.65
C GLU A 91 -13.62 -11.52 5.02
N VAL A 92 -14.13 -11.39 3.79
CA VAL A 92 -14.36 -10.09 3.13
C VAL A 92 -15.36 -9.26 3.93
N VAL A 93 -16.54 -9.79 4.24
CA VAL A 93 -17.56 -9.07 5.04
C VAL A 93 -17.03 -8.72 6.43
N ARG A 94 -16.24 -9.60 7.05
CA ARG A 94 -15.57 -9.31 8.32
C ARG A 94 -14.56 -8.17 8.22
N ALA A 95 -13.89 -8.01 7.09
CA ALA A 95 -12.97 -6.90 6.87
C ALA A 95 -13.70 -5.58 6.68
N MET A 96 -14.91 -5.61 6.10
CA MET A 96 -15.73 -4.42 5.83
C MET A 96 -16.42 -3.87 7.08
N ILE A 97 -16.79 -4.72 8.03
CA ILE A 97 -17.56 -4.31 9.23
C ILE A 97 -16.64 -4.30 10.47
N PRO A 98 -16.49 -3.17 11.17
CA PRO A 98 -15.66 -3.11 12.37
C PRO A 98 -16.10 -4.05 13.48
N PRO A 99 -15.17 -4.61 14.28
CA PRO A 99 -15.51 -5.56 15.36
C PRO A 99 -16.55 -5.04 16.35
N GLY A 100 -16.52 -3.76 16.71
CA GLY A 100 -17.47 -3.13 17.63
C GLY A 100 -18.90 -3.05 17.08
N VAL A 101 -19.09 -3.02 15.77
CA VAL A 101 -20.41 -3.10 15.11
C VAL A 101 -20.90 -4.53 15.08
N ARG A 102 -20.00 -5.51 14.89
CA ARG A 102 -20.31 -6.96 14.88
C ARG A 102 -20.72 -7.51 16.25
N ALA A 103 -20.20 -6.94 17.32
CA ALA A 103 -20.28 -7.48 18.69
C ALA A 103 -21.63 -7.22 19.41
N ILE A 104 -22.71 -6.81 18.73
CA ILE A 104 -24.01 -6.63 19.36
C ILE A 104 -24.53 -8.00 19.84
N LYS A 105 -24.63 -8.16 21.16
CA LYS A 105 -25.22 -9.36 21.75
C LYS A 105 -26.72 -9.38 21.46
N ILE A 106 -27.22 -10.53 21.00
CA ILE A 106 -28.65 -10.80 20.83
C ILE A 106 -29.32 -10.61 22.20
N GLY A 107 -30.30 -9.69 22.29
CA GLY A 107 -31.10 -9.50 23.53
C GLY A 107 -30.50 -8.55 24.57
N SER A 108 -29.43 -7.83 24.33
CA SER A 108 -28.92 -6.83 25.28
C SER A 108 -29.60 -5.47 25.09
N LYS A 109 -30.20 -4.91 26.17
CA LYS A 109 -30.64 -3.51 26.22
C LYS A 109 -29.47 -2.60 25.84
N ARG A 110 -29.75 -1.52 25.06
CA ARG A 110 -28.77 -0.50 24.65
C ARG A 110 -27.75 -0.22 25.74
N PRO A 111 -26.43 -0.38 25.48
CA PRO A 111 -25.45 0.20 26.38
C PRO A 111 -25.67 1.72 26.36
N ARG A 112 -25.94 2.33 27.51
CA ARG A 112 -25.78 3.76 27.67
C ARG A 112 -24.32 4.06 27.34
N GLY A 113 -24.09 4.66 26.17
CA GLY A 113 -22.74 4.97 25.69
C GLY A 113 -21.99 5.80 26.74
N PRO A 114 -20.73 5.48 27.04
CA PRO A 114 -19.90 6.40 27.79
C PRO A 114 -19.88 7.73 27.02
N ARG A 115 -19.99 8.84 27.75
CA ARG A 115 -19.68 10.16 27.22
C ARG A 115 -18.19 10.17 26.84
N VAL A 116 -17.89 9.77 25.64
CA VAL A 116 -16.54 9.89 25.09
C VAL A 116 -16.36 11.35 24.72
N GLN A 117 -15.73 12.10 25.61
CA GLN A 117 -15.00 13.29 25.21
C GLN A 117 -13.79 12.80 24.43
N SER A 118 -13.93 12.61 23.10
CA SER A 118 -12.79 12.34 22.28
C SER A 118 -11.86 13.56 22.36
N ARG A 119 -10.58 13.35 22.63
CA ARG A 119 -9.57 14.42 22.53
C ARG A 119 -9.59 15.09 21.16
N ASP A 120 -10.04 14.38 20.14
CA ASP A 120 -10.20 14.90 18.77
C ASP A 120 -11.41 15.85 18.64
N ARG A 121 -12.42 15.80 19.54
CA ARG A 121 -13.51 16.75 19.58
C ARG A 121 -13.10 18.12 20.12
N ALA A 122 -12.07 18.17 20.97
CA ALA A 122 -11.51 19.41 21.49
C ALA A 122 -10.72 20.21 20.43
N LEU A 123 -10.28 19.56 19.34
CA LEU A 123 -9.61 20.22 18.23
C LEU A 123 -10.61 20.84 17.23
N SER A 124 -11.89 20.47 17.28
CA SER A 124 -12.91 20.91 16.30
C SER A 124 -13.62 22.22 16.67
N GLU A 125 -13.38 22.82 17.83
CA GLU A 125 -14.05 24.04 18.29
C GLU A 125 -13.25 25.35 18.12
N GLN A 126 -12.04 25.30 17.55
CA GLN A 126 -11.22 26.47 17.30
C GLN A 126 -11.33 26.98 15.86
N GLN A 127 -12.09 28.07 15.73
CA GLN A 127 -12.06 29.10 14.68
C GLN A 127 -11.88 28.68 13.21
N GLN A 128 -12.99 28.86 12.46
CA GLN A 128 -12.98 29.04 11.00
C GLN A 128 -12.05 30.22 10.61
N VAL A 129 -10.82 29.91 10.24
CA VAL A 129 -9.96 30.82 9.50
C VAL A 129 -10.09 30.47 8.01
N SER A 130 -11.03 31.12 7.35
CA SER A 130 -11.07 31.21 5.88
C SER A 130 -9.81 31.93 5.39
N ARG A 131 -8.75 31.18 5.12
CA ARG A 131 -7.64 31.68 4.31
C ARG A 131 -8.02 31.46 2.85
N THR A 132 -8.36 32.54 2.14
CA THR A 132 -8.43 32.56 0.67
C THR A 132 -7.05 32.19 0.13
N ARG A 133 -6.84 30.92 -0.16
CA ARG A 133 -5.63 30.45 -0.80
C ARG A 133 -5.76 30.67 -2.31
N ARG A 134 -4.76 31.33 -2.91
CA ARG A 134 -4.67 31.42 -4.36
C ARG A 134 -4.14 30.11 -4.91
N PHE A 135 -4.91 29.47 -5.75
CA PHE A 135 -4.45 28.31 -6.52
C PHE A 135 -3.45 28.77 -7.59
N THR A 136 -2.54 27.89 -7.96
CA THR A 136 -1.77 28.00 -9.21
C THR A 136 -2.69 27.66 -10.39
N ALA A 137 -2.36 28.11 -11.59
CA ALA A 137 -3.14 27.78 -12.79
C ALA A 137 -3.31 26.25 -13.00
N ALA A 138 -2.28 25.46 -12.68
CA ALA A 138 -2.36 24.01 -12.74
C ALA A 138 -3.32 23.42 -11.70
N GLN A 139 -3.34 23.97 -10.48
CA GLN A 139 -4.29 23.53 -9.43
C GLN A 139 -5.72 23.94 -9.79
N GLU A 140 -5.95 25.13 -10.37
CA GLU A 140 -7.25 25.56 -10.86
C GLU A 140 -7.78 24.62 -11.92
N ALA A 141 -6.97 24.35 -12.97
CA ALA A 141 -7.36 23.42 -14.03
C ALA A 141 -7.64 22.00 -13.52
N ALA A 142 -6.85 21.51 -12.57
CA ALA A 142 -7.09 20.22 -11.94
C ALA A 142 -8.40 20.22 -11.13
N SER A 143 -8.68 21.27 -10.36
CA SER A 143 -9.92 21.40 -9.57
C SER A 143 -11.15 21.51 -10.46
N GLU A 144 -11.08 22.26 -11.57
CA GLU A 144 -12.15 22.35 -12.57
C GLU A 144 -12.46 20.99 -13.21
N ALA A 145 -11.41 20.23 -13.56
CA ALA A 145 -11.57 18.90 -14.11
C ALA A 145 -12.23 17.91 -13.13
N VAL A 146 -11.87 17.99 -11.84
CA VAL A 146 -12.51 17.19 -10.78
C VAL A 146 -13.96 17.63 -10.57
N LEU A 147 -14.24 18.93 -10.54
CA LEU A 147 -15.60 19.45 -10.40
C LEU A 147 -16.50 18.99 -11.58
N GLY A 148 -15.98 19.03 -12.80
CA GLY A 148 -16.70 18.52 -13.97
C GLY A 148 -17.07 17.04 -13.82
N ALA A 149 -16.13 16.20 -13.40
CA ALA A 149 -16.38 14.78 -13.14
C ALA A 149 -17.39 14.55 -11.99
N LEU A 150 -17.34 15.36 -10.93
CA LEU A 150 -18.33 15.31 -9.82
C LEU A 150 -19.74 15.66 -10.28
N GLN A 151 -19.89 16.62 -11.20
CA GLN A 151 -21.18 17.00 -11.80
C GLN A 151 -21.72 15.91 -12.73
N GLU A 152 -20.84 15.23 -13.48
CA GLU A 152 -21.17 14.05 -14.29
C GLU A 152 -21.49 12.82 -13.43
N GLY A 153 -21.08 12.82 -12.17
CA GLY A 153 -21.32 11.73 -11.21
C GLY A 153 -20.36 10.55 -11.34
N THR A 154 -19.39 10.60 -12.25
CA THR A 154 -18.41 9.53 -12.49
C THR A 154 -17.10 10.13 -13.00
N GLY A 155 -16.00 9.42 -12.80
CA GLY A 155 -14.69 9.81 -13.34
C GLY A 155 -13.54 9.06 -12.67
N ARG A 156 -12.47 8.82 -13.44
CA ARG A 156 -11.22 8.22 -12.96
C ARG A 156 -10.09 9.17 -13.26
N LEU A 157 -9.57 9.77 -12.22
CA LEU A 157 -8.59 10.84 -12.31
C LEU A 157 -7.33 10.46 -11.56
N LEU A 158 -6.16 10.70 -12.16
CA LEU A 158 -4.86 10.56 -11.54
C LEU A 158 -4.20 11.92 -11.45
N LEU A 159 -4.03 12.46 -10.25
CA LEU A 159 -3.34 13.72 -9.98
C LEU A 159 -1.85 13.45 -9.79
N HIS A 160 -1.09 13.60 -10.85
CA HIS A 160 0.37 13.52 -10.84
C HIS A 160 0.94 14.91 -10.50
N GLY A 161 1.50 15.06 -9.32
CA GLY A 161 2.04 16.34 -8.91
C GLY A 161 3.34 16.18 -8.12
N VAL A 162 4.35 16.94 -8.46
CA VAL A 162 5.65 16.91 -7.77
C VAL A 162 5.51 17.11 -6.26
N THR A 163 6.53 16.72 -5.50
CA THR A 163 6.54 16.92 -4.05
C THR A 163 6.43 18.41 -3.71
N GLY A 164 5.40 18.79 -2.93
CA GLY A 164 5.14 20.20 -2.61
C GLY A 164 4.33 20.95 -3.66
N SER A 165 3.73 20.29 -4.64
CA SER A 165 2.83 20.91 -5.64
C SER A 165 1.46 21.34 -5.09
N GLY A 166 1.14 20.94 -3.85
CA GLY A 166 -0.14 21.28 -3.21
C GLY A 166 -1.30 20.36 -3.58
N LYS A 167 -1.05 19.10 -3.93
CA LYS A 167 -2.09 18.07 -4.18
C LYS A 167 -3.20 18.08 -3.12
N THR A 168 -2.81 18.20 -1.84
CA THR A 168 -3.77 18.22 -0.72
C THR A 168 -4.81 19.34 -0.83
N GLU A 169 -4.46 20.50 -1.39
CA GLU A 169 -5.41 21.60 -1.57
C GLU A 169 -6.44 21.26 -2.66
N VAL A 170 -6.01 20.58 -3.73
CA VAL A 170 -6.93 20.05 -4.75
C VAL A 170 -7.89 19.03 -4.14
N TYR A 171 -7.39 18.13 -3.27
CA TYR A 171 -8.26 17.19 -2.55
C TYR A 171 -9.28 17.90 -1.66
N LEU A 172 -8.83 18.90 -0.89
CA LEU A 172 -9.70 19.66 -0.01
C LEU A 172 -10.79 20.40 -0.80
N GLN A 173 -10.46 20.98 -1.97
CA GLN A 173 -11.43 21.61 -2.85
C GLN A 173 -12.43 20.59 -3.42
N ALA A 174 -11.92 19.46 -3.93
CA ALA A 174 -12.76 18.38 -4.46
C ALA A 174 -13.77 17.85 -3.42
N ILE A 175 -13.36 17.75 -2.14
CA ILE A 175 -14.23 17.35 -1.04
C ILE A 175 -15.29 18.41 -0.77
N GLU A 176 -14.92 19.70 -0.76
CA GLU A 176 -15.90 20.79 -0.59
C GLU A 176 -16.97 20.77 -1.69
N ASP A 177 -16.53 20.63 -2.93
CA ASP A 177 -17.42 20.57 -4.10
C ASP A 177 -18.35 19.34 -4.02
N CYS A 178 -17.82 18.17 -3.64
CA CYS A 178 -18.61 16.95 -3.43
C CYS A 178 -19.66 17.14 -2.31
N LEU A 179 -19.26 17.74 -1.18
CA LEU A 179 -20.17 18.01 -0.07
C LEU A 179 -21.21 19.08 -0.42
N ALA A 180 -20.86 20.07 -1.25
CA ALA A 180 -21.80 21.09 -1.76
C ALA A 180 -22.87 20.48 -2.67
N LEU A 181 -22.52 19.43 -3.43
CA LEU A 181 -23.46 18.62 -4.21
C LEU A 181 -24.31 17.68 -3.34
N GLY A 182 -24.18 17.74 -2.02
CA GLY A 182 -24.94 16.92 -1.07
C GLY A 182 -24.37 15.50 -0.86
N ARG A 183 -23.35 15.12 -1.61
CA ARG A 183 -22.74 13.78 -1.58
C ARG A 183 -21.63 13.70 -0.53
N GLY A 184 -21.20 12.48 -0.19
CA GLY A 184 -20.13 12.24 0.77
C GLY A 184 -18.83 11.78 0.12
N ALA A 185 -17.74 11.79 0.89
CA ALA A 185 -16.42 11.46 0.39
C ALA A 185 -15.64 10.49 1.31
N ILE A 186 -14.79 9.67 0.71
CA ILE A 186 -13.79 8.82 1.38
C ILE A 186 -12.40 9.32 1.00
N VAL A 187 -11.52 9.50 1.98
CA VAL A 187 -10.11 9.86 1.76
C VAL A 187 -9.22 8.79 2.36
N LEU A 188 -8.46 8.13 1.51
CA LEU A 188 -7.45 7.17 1.93
C LEU A 188 -6.10 7.86 2.02
N ILE A 189 -5.46 7.74 3.18
CA ILE A 189 -4.13 8.26 3.46
C ILE A 189 -3.30 7.12 4.04
N PRO A 190 -2.05 6.89 3.58
CA PRO A 190 -1.19 5.87 4.17
C PRO A 190 -1.06 6.06 5.68
N GLU A 191 -1.08 4.96 6.46
CA GLU A 191 -1.12 5.03 7.93
C GLU A 191 0.01 5.89 8.52
N VAL A 192 1.19 5.85 7.92
CA VAL A 192 2.37 6.65 8.31
C VAL A 192 2.17 8.14 8.05
N SER A 193 1.39 8.50 7.02
CA SER A 193 1.11 9.89 6.63
C SER A 193 -0.12 10.47 7.34
N LEU A 194 -0.88 9.64 8.07
CA LEU A 194 -2.04 10.07 8.84
C LEU A 194 -1.60 10.68 10.18
N THR A 195 -0.93 11.80 10.11
CA THR A 195 -0.38 12.54 11.26
C THR A 195 -1.44 13.44 11.90
N PRO A 196 -1.26 13.88 13.16
CA PRO A 196 -2.13 14.88 13.78
C PRO A 196 -2.27 16.16 12.95
N GLN A 197 -1.19 16.62 12.30
CA GLN A 197 -1.20 17.78 11.41
C GLN A 197 -2.09 17.54 10.19
N THR A 198 -2.01 16.35 9.57
CA THR A 198 -2.87 15.99 8.46
C THR A 198 -4.33 15.96 8.90
N ILE A 199 -4.63 15.30 10.02
CA ILE A 199 -5.99 15.23 10.58
C ILE A 199 -6.52 16.63 10.90
N SER A 200 -5.72 17.49 11.57
CA SER A 200 -6.12 18.86 11.91
C SER A 200 -6.46 19.69 10.68
N ARG A 201 -5.68 19.58 9.60
CA ARG A 201 -5.92 20.30 8.35
C ARG A 201 -7.30 19.98 7.74
N PHE A 202 -7.72 18.72 7.79
CA PHE A 202 -9.07 18.32 7.37
C PHE A 202 -10.13 18.70 8.39
N ALA A 203 -9.87 18.53 9.68
CA ALA A 203 -10.82 18.85 10.75
C ALA A 203 -11.14 20.34 10.82
N GLU A 204 -10.16 21.22 10.59
CA GLU A 204 -10.36 22.68 10.53
C GLU A 204 -11.31 23.08 9.39
N ARG A 205 -11.23 22.39 8.24
CA ARG A 205 -12.04 22.73 7.05
C ARG A 205 -13.42 22.07 7.07
N PHE A 206 -13.53 20.87 7.65
CA PHE A 206 -14.76 20.06 7.63
C PHE A 206 -15.32 19.76 9.02
N ALA A 207 -15.18 20.69 9.97
CA ALA A 207 -15.62 20.52 11.35
C ALA A 207 -17.04 19.93 11.46
N GLY A 208 -17.20 18.91 12.31
CA GLY A 208 -18.47 18.22 12.55
C GLY A 208 -18.91 17.22 11.48
N ARG A 209 -18.35 17.29 10.26
CA ARG A 209 -18.72 16.42 9.11
C ARG A 209 -17.75 15.26 8.88
N ILE A 210 -16.64 15.23 9.62
CA ILE A 210 -15.56 14.26 9.45
C ILE A 210 -15.68 13.09 10.44
N ALA A 211 -15.34 11.89 9.97
CA ALA A 211 -15.08 10.70 10.76
C ALA A 211 -13.67 10.19 10.45
N VAL A 212 -12.83 10.07 11.47
CA VAL A 212 -11.45 9.61 11.30
C VAL A 212 -11.36 8.13 11.71
N LEU A 213 -10.98 7.27 10.78
CA LEU A 213 -10.90 5.83 10.96
C LEU A 213 -9.43 5.40 10.94
N HIS A 214 -8.87 4.96 12.07
CA HIS A 214 -7.47 4.48 12.13
C HIS A 214 -7.30 3.30 13.08
N SER A 215 -6.14 2.65 13.02
CA SER A 215 -5.85 1.42 13.79
C SER A 215 -5.93 1.61 15.30
N LEU A 216 -5.64 2.80 15.81
CA LEU A 216 -5.55 3.15 17.22
C LEU A 216 -6.90 3.41 17.91
N LEU A 217 -7.99 3.56 17.15
CA LEU A 217 -9.32 3.64 17.72
C LEU A 217 -9.70 2.31 18.37
N THR A 218 -10.30 2.40 19.55
CA THR A 218 -10.93 1.25 20.19
C THR A 218 -12.08 0.69 19.35
N PRO A 219 -12.47 -0.57 19.55
CA PRO A 219 -13.63 -1.14 18.83
C PRO A 219 -14.92 -0.32 19.00
N SER A 220 -15.11 0.30 20.16
CA SER A 220 -16.30 1.15 20.46
C SER A 220 -16.26 2.48 19.71
N GLU A 221 -15.08 3.11 19.62
CA GLU A 221 -14.90 4.35 18.85
C GLU A 221 -15.07 4.09 17.36
N LYS A 222 -14.48 3.00 16.83
CA LYS A 222 -14.69 2.60 15.43
C LYS A 222 -16.16 2.38 15.11
N ALA A 223 -16.90 1.75 16.03
CA ALA A 223 -18.33 1.53 15.87
C ALA A 223 -19.14 2.83 15.91
N LEU A 224 -18.73 3.80 16.73
CA LEU A 224 -19.37 5.11 16.80
C LEU A 224 -19.19 5.88 15.48
N GLU A 225 -17.95 6.02 15.01
CA GLU A 225 -17.65 6.72 13.75
C GLU A 225 -18.31 6.03 12.56
N TRP A 226 -18.32 4.70 12.52
CA TRP A 226 -19.00 3.92 11.50
C TRP A 226 -20.53 4.24 11.45
N ARG A 227 -21.19 4.34 12.62
CA ARG A 227 -22.62 4.67 12.69
C ARG A 227 -22.89 6.12 12.28
N ARG A 228 -22.04 7.06 12.66
CA ARG A 228 -22.14 8.46 12.22
C ARG A 228 -22.10 8.58 10.68
N LEU A 229 -21.19 7.84 10.05
CA LEU A 229 -21.10 7.78 8.58
C LEU A 229 -22.34 7.12 7.99
N ARG A 230 -22.79 6.00 8.56
CA ARG A 230 -23.97 5.27 8.07
C ARG A 230 -25.27 6.06 8.19
N ALA A 231 -25.40 6.86 9.24
CA ALA A 231 -26.54 7.76 9.47
C ALA A 231 -26.47 9.06 8.66
N GLY A 232 -25.37 9.34 7.97
CA GLY A 232 -25.14 10.60 7.26
C GLY A 232 -24.84 11.80 8.17
N GLU A 233 -24.62 11.58 9.48
CA GLU A 233 -24.19 12.61 10.43
C GLU A 233 -22.76 13.10 10.11
N ALA A 234 -21.88 12.18 9.69
CA ALA A 234 -20.61 12.49 9.07
C ALA A 234 -20.68 12.09 7.59
N LYS A 235 -20.19 12.97 6.70
CA LYS A 235 -20.19 12.77 5.25
C LYS A 235 -18.78 12.59 4.68
N LEU A 236 -17.75 12.74 5.50
CA LEU A 236 -16.35 12.60 5.13
C LEU A 236 -15.68 11.53 6.02
N ALA A 237 -15.23 10.44 5.41
CA ALA A 237 -14.41 9.43 6.07
C ALA A 237 -12.96 9.62 5.71
N ILE A 238 -12.05 9.68 6.69
CA ILE A 238 -10.61 9.74 6.48
C ILE A 238 -9.94 8.58 7.23
N GLY A 239 -9.02 7.92 6.58
CA GLY A 239 -8.25 6.86 7.23
C GLY A 239 -7.32 6.11 6.30
N PRO A 240 -6.61 5.12 6.84
CA PRO A 240 -5.79 4.24 6.03
C PRO A 240 -6.66 3.26 5.23
N ARG A 241 -6.04 2.30 4.59
CA ARG A 241 -6.65 1.29 3.71
C ARG A 241 -8.08 0.85 4.08
N ALA A 242 -8.33 0.55 5.36
CA ALA A 242 -9.63 0.03 5.80
C ALA A 242 -10.77 1.07 5.71
N ALA A 243 -10.47 2.36 5.62
CA ALA A 243 -11.47 3.41 5.47
C ALA A 243 -12.23 3.33 4.14
N ILE A 244 -11.73 2.58 3.14
CA ILE A 244 -12.42 2.32 1.87
C ILE A 244 -13.79 1.66 2.06
N PHE A 245 -14.01 1.00 3.19
CA PHE A 245 -15.27 0.36 3.54
C PHE A 245 -16.20 1.25 4.38
N ALA A 246 -15.95 2.55 4.44
CA ALA A 246 -16.83 3.50 5.13
C ALA A 246 -18.24 3.48 4.52
N PRO A 247 -19.30 3.32 5.34
CA PRO A 247 -20.66 3.16 4.83
C PRO A 247 -21.33 4.51 4.57
N ILE A 248 -20.95 5.18 3.50
CA ILE A 248 -21.49 6.48 3.10
C ILE A 248 -22.65 6.25 2.12
N PRO A 249 -23.92 6.63 2.47
CA PRO A 249 -25.08 6.34 1.62
C PRO A 249 -24.98 6.95 0.22
N ASP A 250 -24.64 8.24 0.13
CA ASP A 250 -24.54 9.00 -1.11
C ASP A 250 -23.07 9.31 -1.40
N LEU A 251 -22.28 8.27 -1.68
CA LEU A 251 -20.86 8.42 -1.97
C LEU A 251 -20.66 9.13 -3.32
N GLY A 252 -19.91 10.23 -3.34
CA GLY A 252 -19.63 11.04 -4.52
C GLY A 252 -18.16 11.07 -4.91
N LEU A 253 -17.25 10.83 -3.94
CA LEU A 253 -15.83 10.97 -4.18
C LEU A 253 -15.01 9.96 -3.36
N VAL A 254 -14.04 9.34 -3.99
CA VAL A 254 -12.98 8.58 -3.30
C VAL A 254 -11.63 9.19 -3.67
N VAL A 255 -10.91 9.71 -2.70
CA VAL A 255 -9.54 10.21 -2.86
C VAL A 255 -8.57 9.17 -2.31
N VAL A 256 -7.52 8.86 -3.06
CA VAL A 256 -6.44 7.98 -2.61
C VAL A 256 -5.13 8.74 -2.71
N ASP A 257 -4.62 9.23 -1.58
CA ASP A 257 -3.35 9.94 -1.52
C ASP A 257 -2.17 8.95 -1.49
N GLU A 258 -1.05 9.31 -2.14
CA GLU A 258 0.14 8.44 -2.29
C GLU A 258 -0.25 7.02 -2.79
N GLU A 259 -1.00 6.94 -3.89
CA GLU A 259 -1.62 5.72 -4.42
C GLU A 259 -0.62 4.57 -4.64
N HIS A 260 0.64 4.91 -4.99
CA HIS A 260 1.75 3.97 -5.16
C HIS A 260 2.15 3.25 -3.86
N SER A 261 1.60 3.67 -2.70
CA SER A 261 2.04 3.13 -1.41
C SER A 261 1.68 1.66 -1.25
N SER A 262 2.69 0.81 -1.04
CA SER A 262 2.51 -0.63 -0.77
C SER A 262 1.63 -0.93 0.46
N THR A 263 1.37 0.06 1.33
CA THR A 263 0.49 -0.10 2.51
C THR A 263 -0.98 -0.26 2.14
N TYR A 264 -1.37 0.05 0.91
CA TYR A 264 -2.72 -0.18 0.40
C TYR A 264 -3.02 -1.65 0.10
N LYS A 265 -1.99 -2.49 -0.08
CA LYS A 265 -2.15 -3.94 -0.16
C LYS A 265 -2.28 -4.57 1.22
N GLN A 266 -3.30 -5.39 1.45
CA GLN A 266 -3.50 -6.13 2.70
C GLN A 266 -2.74 -7.46 2.67
N LEU A 267 -1.93 -7.71 3.71
CA LEU A 267 -1.12 -8.93 3.80
C LEU A 267 -1.89 -10.13 4.39
N ARG A 268 -3.09 -9.93 4.93
CA ARG A 268 -3.97 -10.96 5.49
C ARG A 268 -5.21 -11.10 4.63
N VAL A 269 -5.83 -12.26 4.67
CA VAL A 269 -7.09 -12.52 3.95
C VAL A 269 -8.21 -11.60 4.48
N PRO A 270 -8.95 -10.99 3.56
CA PRO A 270 -8.77 -10.89 2.11
C PRO A 270 -7.55 -10.01 1.76
N ARG A 271 -6.72 -10.46 0.80
CA ARG A 271 -5.48 -9.79 0.40
C ARG A 271 -5.74 -8.73 -0.68
N TYR A 272 -6.70 -7.84 -0.41
CA TYR A 272 -7.08 -6.81 -1.36
C TYR A 272 -6.08 -5.65 -1.43
N ASN A 273 -6.04 -4.96 -2.57
CA ASN A 273 -5.42 -3.65 -2.72
C ASN A 273 -6.52 -2.57 -2.69
N ALA A 274 -6.38 -1.57 -1.81
CA ALA A 274 -7.39 -0.54 -1.65
C ALA A 274 -7.50 0.39 -2.87
N VAL A 275 -6.47 0.51 -3.71
CA VAL A 275 -6.52 1.27 -4.96
C VAL A 275 -7.47 0.59 -5.95
N ASP A 276 -7.31 -0.74 -6.14
CA ASP A 276 -8.20 -1.50 -7.03
C ASP A 276 -9.64 -1.52 -6.49
N VAL A 277 -9.78 -1.66 -5.16
CA VAL A 277 -11.09 -1.59 -4.49
C VAL A 277 -11.73 -0.21 -4.70
N ALA A 278 -10.95 0.89 -4.63
CA ALA A 278 -11.44 2.25 -4.89
C ALA A 278 -11.95 2.40 -6.34
N GLN A 279 -11.20 1.88 -7.32
CA GLN A 279 -11.62 1.90 -8.72
C GLN A 279 -12.94 1.14 -8.93
N ARG A 280 -13.05 -0.04 -8.35
CA ARG A 280 -14.29 -0.82 -8.42
C ARG A 280 -15.45 -0.17 -7.67
N LEU A 281 -15.17 0.43 -6.51
CA LEU A 281 -16.16 1.17 -5.73
C LEU A 281 -16.70 2.36 -6.53
N GLY A 282 -15.84 3.06 -7.29
CA GLY A 282 -16.24 4.14 -8.20
C GLY A 282 -17.30 3.70 -9.22
N GLU A 283 -17.13 2.51 -9.79
CA GLU A 283 -18.10 1.91 -10.72
C GLU A 283 -19.42 1.56 -10.03
N LEU A 284 -19.34 0.87 -8.88
CA LEU A 284 -20.53 0.34 -8.19
C LEU A 284 -21.36 1.44 -7.52
N ALA A 285 -20.73 2.47 -6.99
CA ALA A 285 -21.40 3.58 -6.30
C ALA A 285 -21.71 4.76 -7.24
N GLY A 286 -21.24 4.78 -8.48
CA GLY A 286 -21.34 5.91 -9.38
C GLY A 286 -20.67 7.15 -8.79
N CYS A 287 -19.38 7.07 -8.46
CA CYS A 287 -18.64 8.16 -7.84
C CYS A 287 -17.28 8.39 -8.53
N VAL A 288 -16.74 9.58 -8.33
CA VAL A 288 -15.41 9.96 -8.84
C VAL A 288 -14.32 9.31 -8.00
N VAL A 289 -13.30 8.75 -8.65
CA VAL A 289 -12.08 8.27 -8.02
C VAL A 289 -10.93 9.19 -8.40
N LEU A 290 -10.31 9.83 -7.41
CA LEU A 290 -9.16 10.70 -7.55
C LEU A 290 -7.94 10.07 -6.87
N LEU A 291 -7.07 9.48 -7.67
CA LEU A 291 -5.77 8.99 -7.21
C LEU A 291 -4.76 10.14 -7.20
N GLY A 292 -3.85 10.16 -6.25
CA GLY A 292 -2.82 11.19 -6.24
C GLY A 292 -1.46 10.66 -5.81
N SER A 293 -0.42 11.11 -6.52
CA SER A 293 0.97 10.74 -6.24
C SER A 293 1.96 11.76 -6.81
N ALA A 294 3.15 11.82 -6.20
CA ALA A 294 4.30 12.48 -6.80
C ALA A 294 5.07 11.53 -7.73
N THR A 295 4.94 10.26 -7.49
CA THR A 295 5.57 9.17 -8.24
C THR A 295 4.51 8.09 -8.43
N PRO A 296 3.54 8.28 -9.35
CA PRO A 296 2.48 7.31 -9.58
C PRO A 296 3.02 5.91 -9.81
N SER A 297 2.26 4.89 -9.41
CA SER A 297 2.61 3.53 -9.79
C SER A 297 2.52 3.38 -11.31
N LEU A 298 3.44 2.61 -11.86
CA LEU A 298 3.48 2.38 -13.32
C LEU A 298 2.15 1.85 -13.86
N THR A 299 1.52 0.98 -13.09
CA THR A 299 0.20 0.39 -13.43
C THR A 299 -0.91 1.44 -13.45
N SER A 300 -0.97 2.30 -12.44
CA SER A 300 -1.97 3.38 -12.40
C SER A 300 -1.73 4.41 -13.49
N TYR A 301 -0.48 4.81 -13.71
CA TYR A 301 -0.15 5.79 -14.75
C TYR A 301 -0.47 5.25 -16.15
N TYR A 302 -0.10 4.00 -16.43
CA TYR A 302 -0.45 3.32 -17.67
C TYR A 302 -1.96 3.24 -17.87
N ALA A 303 -2.72 2.82 -16.85
CA ALA A 303 -4.17 2.64 -16.92
C ALA A 303 -4.94 3.95 -17.15
N HIS A 304 -4.41 5.11 -16.66
CA HIS A 304 -5.01 6.43 -16.86
C HIS A 304 -4.47 7.15 -18.10
N GLY A 305 -3.42 6.63 -18.72
CA GLY A 305 -2.85 7.16 -19.97
C GLY A 305 -3.75 6.87 -21.18
N ARG A 306 -3.76 7.79 -22.14
CA ARG A 306 -4.59 7.67 -23.37
C ARG A 306 -4.32 6.41 -24.19
N ALA A 307 -3.12 5.86 -24.08
CA ALA A 307 -2.70 4.69 -24.90
C ALA A 307 -3.24 3.35 -24.38
N SER A 308 -3.67 3.27 -23.12
CA SER A 308 -4.07 1.99 -22.54
C SER A 308 -5.48 1.54 -22.91
N GLY A 309 -6.41 2.50 -23.10
CA GLY A 309 -7.84 2.20 -23.24
C GLY A 309 -8.45 1.42 -22.06
N ALA A 310 -7.70 1.23 -20.98
CA ALA A 310 -8.10 0.40 -19.85
C ALA A 310 -9.32 0.96 -19.10
N PHE A 311 -9.44 2.29 -19.08
CA PHE A 311 -10.57 2.97 -18.45
C PHE A 311 -11.13 4.05 -19.39
N GLU A 312 -12.40 3.95 -19.73
CA GLU A 312 -13.08 4.98 -20.51
C GLU A 312 -13.15 6.29 -19.70
N GLY A 313 -12.76 7.41 -20.30
CA GLY A 313 -12.79 8.72 -19.67
C GLY A 313 -11.73 8.96 -18.59
N ALA A 314 -10.78 8.06 -18.39
CA ALA A 314 -9.68 8.27 -17.46
C ALA A 314 -8.76 9.42 -17.91
N ARG A 315 -8.27 10.23 -16.94
CA ARG A 315 -7.41 11.40 -17.21
C ARG A 315 -6.29 11.50 -16.21
N ILE A 316 -5.12 11.93 -16.69
CA ILE A 316 -4.01 12.37 -15.85
C ILE A 316 -4.07 13.89 -15.75
N LEU A 317 -4.07 14.39 -14.50
CA LEU A 317 -4.02 15.82 -14.16
C LEU A 317 -2.63 16.10 -13.60
N GLU A 318 -1.94 17.11 -14.14
CA GLU A 318 -0.54 17.36 -13.80
C GLU A 318 -0.35 18.64 -12.99
N LEU A 319 0.45 18.53 -11.92
CA LEU A 319 0.96 19.66 -11.13
C LEU A 319 2.50 19.67 -11.18
N PRO A 320 3.09 20.20 -12.26
CA PRO A 320 4.51 20.03 -12.57
C PRO A 320 5.44 20.87 -11.69
N GLN A 321 4.92 21.82 -10.91
CA GLN A 321 5.71 22.76 -10.11
C GLN A 321 5.28 22.76 -8.64
N ARG A 322 6.19 23.10 -7.75
CA ARG A 322 5.85 23.40 -6.36
C ARG A 322 4.92 24.62 -6.29
N TYR A 323 3.99 24.60 -5.33
CA TYR A 323 3.01 25.68 -5.16
C TYR A 323 3.63 27.06 -4.86
N ASN A 324 4.84 27.07 -4.27
CA ASN A 324 5.60 28.30 -3.95
C ASN A 324 6.56 28.72 -5.09
N GLY A 325 6.58 28.00 -6.20
CA GLY A 325 7.46 28.27 -7.37
C GLY A 325 8.94 27.91 -7.16
N GLU A 326 9.32 27.39 -5.98
CA GLU A 326 10.70 26.99 -5.73
C GLU A 326 11.06 25.72 -6.52
N PRO A 327 12.33 25.61 -6.98
CA PRO A 327 12.79 24.41 -7.68
C PRO A 327 12.76 23.18 -6.75
N LEU A 328 12.73 22.00 -7.35
CA LEU A 328 12.97 20.74 -6.63
C LEU A 328 14.42 20.72 -6.13
N PRO A 329 14.72 20.01 -5.02
CA PRO A 329 16.07 19.93 -4.48
C PRO A 329 17.05 19.38 -5.52
N ALA A 330 18.22 19.98 -5.62
CA ALA A 330 19.29 19.44 -6.44
C ALA A 330 19.74 18.08 -5.88
N MET A 331 19.82 17.09 -6.76
CA MET A 331 20.28 15.75 -6.42
C MET A 331 21.64 15.49 -7.06
N GLU A 332 22.58 14.98 -6.26
CA GLU A 332 23.94 14.64 -6.67
C GLU A 332 24.21 13.16 -6.43
N VAL A 333 24.88 12.48 -7.35
CA VAL A 333 25.36 11.12 -7.16
C VAL A 333 26.75 11.11 -6.54
N ALA A 334 26.95 10.30 -5.52
CA ALA A 334 28.25 9.86 -5.05
C ALA A 334 28.50 8.43 -5.54
N ASP A 335 29.40 8.28 -6.51
CA ASP A 335 29.79 6.97 -7.09
C ASP A 335 30.71 6.23 -6.12
N MET A 336 30.16 5.23 -5.45
CA MET A 336 30.86 4.48 -4.41
C MET A 336 31.97 3.56 -4.94
N ARG A 337 32.07 3.37 -6.27
CA ARG A 337 33.21 2.66 -6.90
C ARG A 337 34.49 3.50 -6.87
N GLN A 338 34.37 4.82 -6.73
CA GLN A 338 35.45 5.79 -6.70
C GLN A 338 35.82 6.25 -5.28
N ASP A 339 35.11 5.76 -4.25
CA ASP A 339 35.33 6.15 -2.86
C ASP A 339 36.06 5.02 -2.10
N ASP A 340 37.38 5.17 -1.94
CA ASP A 340 38.21 4.21 -1.21
C ASP A 340 37.90 4.15 0.31
N SER A 341 37.29 5.18 0.86
CA SER A 341 36.91 5.26 2.28
C SER A 341 35.64 4.45 2.57
N TRP A 342 34.81 4.23 1.55
CA TRP A 342 33.54 3.53 1.69
C TRP A 342 33.72 2.02 1.76
N SER A 343 32.89 1.40 2.59
CA SER A 343 32.76 -0.06 2.66
C SER A 343 31.42 -0.43 3.32
N PHE A 344 31.02 -1.71 3.25
CA PHE A 344 29.83 -2.17 3.97
C PHE A 344 29.91 -2.03 5.51
N SER A 345 31.11 -1.87 6.07
CA SER A 345 31.33 -1.53 7.48
C SER A 345 31.36 -0.02 7.75
N ARG A 346 31.61 0.79 6.73
CA ARG A 346 31.65 2.26 6.75
C ARG A 346 30.71 2.79 5.68
N PRO A 347 29.38 2.79 5.93
CA PRO A 347 28.39 3.04 4.89
C PRO A 347 28.28 4.51 4.47
N ILE A 348 28.84 5.46 5.22
CA ILE A 348 28.85 6.88 4.86
C ILE A 348 30.17 7.21 4.18
N GLY A 349 30.11 7.45 2.86
CA GLY A 349 31.27 7.80 2.05
C GLY A 349 31.74 9.22 2.23
N GLU A 350 32.93 9.56 1.70
CA GLU A 350 33.62 10.83 1.93
C GLU A 350 32.79 12.03 1.46
N ARG A 351 32.18 11.94 0.25
CA ARG A 351 31.38 13.04 -0.30
C ARG A 351 30.15 13.34 0.56
N LEU A 352 29.40 12.32 0.97
CA LEU A 352 28.25 12.49 1.84
C LEU A 352 28.67 13.02 3.21
N ALA A 353 29.75 12.51 3.77
CA ALA A 353 30.28 12.98 5.06
C ALA A 353 30.73 14.46 5.02
N ALA A 354 31.32 14.90 3.91
CA ALA A 354 31.72 16.31 3.72
C ALA A 354 30.50 17.23 3.71
N VAL A 355 29.48 16.89 2.90
CA VAL A 355 28.25 17.70 2.82
C VAL A 355 27.45 17.68 4.12
N CYS A 356 27.46 16.55 4.87
CA CYS A 356 26.88 16.51 6.20
C CYS A 356 27.57 17.51 7.17
N ARG A 357 28.92 17.62 7.13
CA ARG A 357 29.63 18.60 7.98
C ARG A 357 29.23 20.02 7.60
N GLU A 358 29.26 20.35 6.31
CA GLU A 358 28.83 21.68 5.82
C GLU A 358 27.44 22.07 6.35
N GLU A 359 26.49 21.16 6.27
CA GLU A 359 25.11 21.42 6.71
C GLU A 359 25.00 21.57 8.24
N LEU A 360 25.68 20.70 8.99
CA LEU A 360 25.70 20.76 10.46
C LEU A 360 26.42 22.00 10.99
N ASP A 361 27.54 22.40 10.37
CA ASP A 361 28.28 23.62 10.72
C ASP A 361 27.44 24.87 10.44
N GLY A 362 26.56 24.82 9.42
CA GLY A 362 25.56 25.84 9.12
C GLY A 362 24.34 25.84 10.05
N GLY A 363 24.28 24.92 11.03
CA GLY A 363 23.15 24.78 11.96
C GLY A 363 21.90 24.16 11.35
N GLY A 364 22.00 23.54 10.18
CA GLY A 364 20.94 22.81 9.52
C GLY A 364 20.78 21.38 10.04
N GLN A 365 19.77 20.68 9.54
CA GLN A 365 19.47 19.29 9.92
C GLN A 365 19.68 18.35 8.73
N VAL A 366 20.10 17.12 9.02
CA VAL A 366 20.41 16.09 8.03
C VAL A 366 19.47 14.88 8.21
N ILE A 367 18.97 14.34 7.11
CA ILE A 367 18.32 13.03 7.06
C ILE A 367 19.25 12.05 6.36
N LEU A 368 19.61 10.95 7.04
CA LEU A 368 20.29 9.80 6.45
C LEU A 368 19.28 8.68 6.21
N TYR A 369 18.99 8.45 4.96
CA TYR A 369 17.95 7.53 4.50
C TYR A 369 18.53 6.21 4.02
N LEU A 370 17.91 5.11 4.45
CA LEU A 370 18.16 3.76 3.96
C LEU A 370 16.86 3.12 3.47
N ASN A 371 16.77 2.79 2.19
CA ASN A 371 15.63 2.05 1.67
C ASN A 371 15.77 0.55 1.97
N ARG A 372 15.43 0.17 3.23
CA ARG A 372 15.50 -1.23 3.66
C ARG A 372 14.15 -1.92 3.49
N ARG A 373 14.04 -2.82 2.51
CA ARG A 373 12.94 -3.76 2.37
C ARG A 373 13.43 -5.16 2.75
N GLY A 374 13.13 -5.62 3.97
CA GLY A 374 13.48 -6.98 4.41
C GLY A 374 14.98 -7.24 4.64
N LEU A 375 15.32 -8.51 4.90
CA LEU A 375 16.70 -9.02 5.09
C LEU A 375 17.14 -9.85 3.87
N ALA A 376 16.94 -9.33 2.65
CA ALA A 376 17.47 -10.01 1.49
C ALA A 376 18.99 -9.85 1.45
N TRP A 377 19.68 -10.98 1.42
CA TRP A 377 21.11 -11.03 1.17
C TRP A 377 21.28 -11.29 -0.33
N TYR A 378 21.93 -10.40 -1.04
CA TYR A 378 22.31 -10.60 -2.45
C TYR A 378 23.80 -10.47 -2.62
N ALA A 379 24.33 -11.06 -3.69
CA ALA A 379 25.74 -11.00 -4.00
C ALA A 379 26.00 -9.78 -4.90
N ARG A 380 26.86 -8.84 -4.44
CA ARG A 380 27.27 -7.66 -5.18
C ARG A 380 28.78 -7.60 -5.33
N CYS A 381 29.24 -7.27 -6.51
CA CYS A 381 30.65 -7.04 -6.77
C CYS A 381 31.08 -5.67 -6.22
N ARG A 382 32.10 -5.64 -5.40
CA ARG A 382 32.62 -4.41 -4.81
C ARG A 382 33.38 -3.55 -5.83
N LYS A 383 33.92 -4.16 -6.92
CA LYS A 383 34.66 -3.46 -7.94
C LYS A 383 33.77 -2.74 -8.95
N CYS A 384 32.76 -3.44 -9.51
CA CYS A 384 31.90 -2.85 -10.56
C CYS A 384 30.50 -2.46 -10.09
N GLY A 385 30.09 -2.86 -8.87
CA GLY A 385 28.78 -2.56 -8.33
C GLY A 385 27.68 -3.54 -8.74
N GLU A 386 27.91 -4.38 -9.74
CA GLU A 386 26.92 -5.26 -10.30
C GLU A 386 26.54 -6.37 -9.34
N SER A 387 25.25 -6.70 -9.29
CA SER A 387 24.72 -7.86 -8.56
C SER A 387 24.62 -9.07 -9.47
N VAL A 388 24.61 -10.26 -8.88
CA VAL A 388 24.37 -11.49 -9.64
C VAL A 388 22.89 -11.59 -9.96
N GLY A 389 22.54 -11.43 -11.24
CA GLY A 389 21.17 -11.44 -11.74
C GLY A 389 20.70 -12.80 -12.21
N CYS A 390 19.38 -13.03 -12.18
CA CYS A 390 18.76 -14.22 -12.77
C CYS A 390 18.80 -14.14 -14.31
N PRO A 391 19.30 -15.16 -15.01
CA PRO A 391 19.38 -15.14 -16.48
C PRO A 391 17.98 -15.15 -17.16
N ASN A 392 16.94 -15.58 -16.44
CA ASN A 392 15.60 -15.76 -16.99
C ASN A 392 14.64 -14.61 -16.62
N CYS A 393 14.88 -13.87 -15.51
CA CYS A 393 13.92 -12.95 -14.93
C CYS A 393 14.44 -11.52 -14.76
N SER A 394 15.71 -11.27 -15.04
CA SER A 394 16.37 -9.95 -14.88
C SER A 394 16.19 -9.33 -13.47
N VAL A 395 16.01 -10.15 -12.45
CA VAL A 395 16.01 -9.75 -11.04
C VAL A 395 17.25 -10.27 -10.35
N SER A 396 17.70 -9.62 -9.28
CA SER A 396 18.84 -10.11 -8.50
C SER A 396 18.54 -11.45 -7.85
N LEU A 397 19.52 -12.34 -7.85
CA LEU A 397 19.44 -13.62 -7.12
C LEU A 397 19.64 -13.39 -5.62
N VAL A 398 18.87 -14.12 -4.83
CA VAL A 398 18.96 -14.09 -3.36
C VAL A 398 19.94 -15.15 -2.87
N TYR A 399 20.87 -14.74 -2.00
CA TYR A 399 21.82 -15.64 -1.36
C TYR A 399 21.21 -16.32 -0.13
N HIS A 400 21.25 -17.64 -0.14
CA HIS A 400 20.83 -18.50 0.97
C HIS A 400 22.06 -19.01 1.73
N GLY A 401 22.26 -18.53 2.95
CA GLY A 401 23.44 -18.88 3.77
C GLY A 401 23.53 -20.35 4.14
N ASP A 402 22.39 -21.03 4.27
CA ASP A 402 22.30 -22.44 4.67
C ASP A 402 22.81 -23.37 3.55
N THR A 403 22.44 -23.09 2.28
CA THR A 403 22.87 -23.88 1.11
C THR A 403 24.10 -23.32 0.43
N ARG A 404 24.46 -22.06 0.70
CA ARG A 404 25.49 -21.27 0.00
C ARG A 404 25.22 -21.08 -1.50
N GLU A 405 23.94 -21.05 -1.86
CA GLU A 405 23.46 -20.89 -3.22
C GLU A 405 22.76 -19.55 -3.43
N LEU A 406 22.75 -19.14 -4.68
CA LEU A 406 21.95 -18.02 -5.17
C LEU A 406 20.70 -18.58 -5.82
N SER A 407 19.51 -18.04 -5.52
CA SER A 407 18.25 -18.50 -6.12
C SER A 407 17.33 -17.37 -6.55
N CYS A 408 16.61 -17.61 -7.64
CA CYS A 408 15.54 -16.75 -8.12
C CYS A 408 14.19 -17.18 -7.54
N HIS A 409 13.51 -16.28 -6.85
CA HIS A 409 12.19 -16.57 -6.25
C HIS A 409 11.02 -16.54 -7.24
N TYR A 410 11.25 -16.14 -8.50
CA TYR A 410 10.25 -16.22 -9.56
C TYR A 410 10.29 -17.53 -10.33
N CYS A 411 11.43 -17.86 -10.95
CA CYS A 411 11.52 -19.02 -11.82
C CYS A 411 12.15 -20.25 -11.15
N GLY A 412 12.70 -20.13 -9.94
CA GLY A 412 13.37 -21.22 -9.24
C GLY A 412 14.79 -21.52 -9.75
N HIS A 413 15.37 -20.70 -10.63
CA HIS A 413 16.76 -20.85 -11.05
C HIS A 413 17.67 -20.79 -9.83
N THR A 414 18.59 -21.76 -9.70
CA THR A 414 19.58 -21.82 -8.61
C THR A 414 20.97 -22.04 -9.18
N GLU A 415 21.95 -21.37 -8.59
CA GLU A 415 23.35 -21.54 -8.90
C GLU A 415 24.23 -21.36 -7.65
N PRO A 416 25.40 -22.00 -7.58
CA PRO A 416 26.34 -21.76 -6.50
C PRO A 416 26.87 -20.32 -6.55
N MET A 417 27.29 -19.79 -5.40
CA MET A 417 27.93 -18.47 -5.34
C MET A 417 29.17 -18.43 -6.26
N PRO A 418 29.19 -17.56 -7.30
CA PRO A 418 30.33 -17.48 -8.22
C PRO A 418 31.60 -17.04 -7.49
N GLN A 419 32.75 -17.59 -7.88
CA GLN A 419 34.05 -17.17 -7.35
C GLN A 419 34.52 -15.84 -7.96
N LEU A 420 34.10 -15.58 -9.19
CA LEU A 420 34.42 -14.37 -9.95
C LEU A 420 33.11 -13.61 -10.26
N CYS A 421 33.20 -12.31 -10.33
CA CYS A 421 32.06 -11.48 -10.77
C CYS A 421 31.72 -11.83 -12.24
N PRO A 422 30.47 -12.16 -12.57
CA PRO A 422 30.08 -12.47 -13.95
C PRO A 422 30.30 -11.31 -14.93
N ASN A 423 30.31 -10.06 -14.42
CA ASN A 423 30.44 -8.86 -15.24
C ASN A 423 31.89 -8.41 -15.44
N CYS A 424 32.72 -8.38 -14.39
CA CYS A 424 34.08 -7.80 -14.46
C CYS A 424 35.20 -8.75 -14.03
N GLU A 425 34.89 -10.04 -13.80
CA GLU A 425 35.81 -11.12 -13.44
C GLU A 425 36.63 -10.88 -12.15
N ALA A 426 36.28 -9.86 -11.36
CA ALA A 426 36.93 -9.59 -10.08
C ALA A 426 36.57 -10.65 -9.02
N ARG A 427 37.52 -10.99 -8.15
CA ARG A 427 37.31 -11.85 -6.97
C ARG A 427 36.79 -11.05 -5.77
N ASP A 428 35.78 -10.22 -5.96
CA ASP A 428 35.31 -9.30 -4.92
C ASP A 428 33.78 -9.28 -4.82
N LEU A 429 33.14 -10.44 -4.99
CA LEU A 429 31.73 -10.63 -4.71
C LEU A 429 31.53 -10.75 -3.20
N LYS A 430 30.63 -9.94 -2.65
CA LYS A 430 30.26 -9.96 -1.23
C LYS A 430 28.74 -10.06 -1.08
N THR A 431 28.31 -10.78 -0.07
CA THR A 431 26.93 -10.72 0.37
C THR A 431 26.68 -9.40 1.10
N VAL A 432 25.65 -8.66 0.68
CA VAL A 432 25.41 -7.29 1.12
C VAL A 432 24.14 -7.21 1.93
N GLY A 433 24.18 -6.46 3.02
CA GLY A 433 23.07 -6.05 3.83
C GLY A 433 23.54 -5.38 5.14
N PHE A 434 23.17 -4.12 5.33
CA PHE A 434 23.36 -3.44 6.62
C PHE A 434 22.09 -2.71 7.04
N GLY A 435 21.93 -2.46 8.33
CA GLY A 435 20.76 -1.80 8.91
C GLY A 435 21.03 -0.37 9.32
N THR A 436 19.97 0.29 9.76
CA THR A 436 19.98 1.65 10.31
C THR A 436 20.88 1.80 11.52
N GLU A 437 21.04 0.72 12.32
CA GLU A 437 21.96 0.68 13.47
C GLU A 437 23.41 0.98 13.08
N ARG A 438 23.84 0.43 11.94
CA ARG A 438 25.21 0.65 11.46
C ARG A 438 25.40 2.08 10.97
N ILE A 439 24.38 2.64 10.31
CA ILE A 439 24.40 4.05 9.87
C ILE A 439 24.43 4.99 11.07
N GLU A 440 23.61 4.71 12.09
CA GLU A 440 23.59 5.47 13.34
C GLU A 440 24.95 5.45 14.05
N ALA A 441 25.56 4.26 14.17
CA ALA A 441 26.87 4.12 14.79
C ALA A 441 27.97 4.88 14.02
N GLU A 442 27.95 4.81 12.69
CA GLU A 442 28.89 5.52 11.83
C GLU A 442 28.66 7.04 11.86
N ALA A 443 27.40 7.50 11.86
CA ALA A 443 27.08 8.92 12.02
C ALA A 443 27.58 9.49 13.35
N ARG A 444 27.39 8.76 14.47
CA ARG A 444 27.93 9.15 15.79
C ARG A 444 29.47 9.19 15.81
N ARG A 445 30.12 8.30 15.08
CA ARG A 445 31.59 8.27 14.94
C ARG A 445 32.12 9.46 14.15
N LEU A 446 31.45 9.81 13.03
CA LEU A 446 31.89 10.88 12.12
C LEU A 446 31.53 12.29 12.63
N PHE A 447 30.44 12.40 13.38
CA PHE A 447 29.86 13.66 13.88
C PHE A 447 29.61 13.59 15.40
N PRO A 448 30.66 13.52 16.24
CA PRO A 448 30.51 13.28 17.67
C PRO A 448 29.81 14.42 18.43
N ALA A 449 29.74 15.63 17.86
CA ALA A 449 29.01 16.77 18.42
C ALA A 449 27.53 16.80 18.04
N ALA A 450 27.10 16.01 17.02
CA ALA A 450 25.74 16.01 16.55
C ALA A 450 24.82 15.08 17.37
N ARG A 451 23.60 15.53 17.58
CA ARG A 451 22.54 14.75 18.24
C ARG A 451 21.88 13.84 17.21
N VAL A 452 22.23 12.55 17.23
CA VAL A 452 21.75 11.56 16.28
C VAL A 452 20.58 10.80 16.86
N ALA A 453 19.46 10.75 16.12
CA ALA A 453 18.29 9.93 16.41
C ALA A 453 18.04 8.91 15.29
N ARG A 454 17.41 7.78 15.63
CA ARG A 454 17.03 6.73 14.68
C ARG A 454 15.52 6.53 14.67
N LEU A 455 14.95 6.43 13.46
CA LEU A 455 13.53 6.19 13.23
C LEU A 455 13.32 5.04 12.25
N ASP A 456 13.08 3.86 12.78
CA ASP A 456 12.73 2.65 12.06
C ASP A 456 11.61 1.88 12.78
N ARG A 457 11.27 0.66 12.30
CA ARG A 457 10.20 -0.14 12.92
C ARG A 457 10.49 -0.55 14.36
N ASP A 458 11.76 -0.72 14.70
CA ASP A 458 12.18 -1.18 16.03
C ASP A 458 12.11 -0.03 17.04
N THR A 459 12.53 1.18 16.65
CA THR A 459 12.48 2.39 17.48
C THR A 459 11.09 3.03 17.51
N ALA A 460 10.29 2.85 16.45
CA ALA A 460 8.91 3.32 16.35
C ALA A 460 7.90 2.24 16.78
N SER A 461 8.23 1.44 17.81
CA SER A 461 7.41 0.31 18.28
C SER A 461 6.04 0.75 18.81
N ASN A 462 5.91 1.99 19.28
CA ASN A 462 4.66 2.62 19.69
C ASN A 462 4.55 4.04 19.12
N ARG A 463 3.32 4.57 19.15
CA ARG A 463 2.97 5.88 18.60
C ARG A 463 3.73 7.02 19.31
N ASP A 464 3.83 6.96 20.61
CA ASP A 464 4.43 8.05 21.40
C ASP A 464 5.92 8.18 21.09
N SER A 465 6.62 7.06 20.92
CA SER A 465 8.03 7.04 20.48
C SER A 465 8.19 7.64 19.07
N PHE A 466 7.29 7.28 18.14
CA PHE A 466 7.29 7.81 16.79
C PHE A 466 7.11 9.34 16.78
N TYR A 467 6.06 9.84 17.43
CA TYR A 467 5.78 11.28 17.47
C TYR A 467 6.85 12.04 18.28
N GLY A 468 7.36 11.47 19.35
CA GLY A 468 8.40 12.08 20.17
C GLY A 468 9.68 12.38 19.38
N ILE A 469 10.12 11.45 18.51
CA ILE A 469 11.29 11.68 17.64
C ILE A 469 11.01 12.80 16.63
N TRP A 470 9.83 12.82 16.02
CA TRP A 470 9.43 13.87 15.08
C TRP A 470 9.33 15.26 15.73
N GLU A 471 8.72 15.35 16.90
CA GLU A 471 8.64 16.61 17.66
C GLU A 471 10.03 17.10 18.04
N SER A 472 10.93 16.20 18.46
CA SER A 472 12.31 16.54 18.77
C SER A 472 13.06 17.08 17.53
N LEU A 473 12.85 16.46 16.37
CA LEU A 473 13.43 16.97 15.13
C LEU A 473 12.85 18.35 14.75
N ALA A 474 11.54 18.54 14.87
CA ALA A 474 10.88 19.80 14.56
C ALA A 474 11.32 20.95 15.47
N ARG A 475 11.55 20.66 16.77
CA ARG A 475 12.10 21.64 17.73
C ARG A 475 13.57 21.97 17.47
N GLY A 476 14.30 21.09 16.81
CA GLY A 476 15.74 21.20 16.61
C GLY A 476 16.57 20.53 17.71
N ASP A 477 15.99 19.58 18.45
CA ASP A 477 16.68 18.77 19.47
C ASP A 477 17.47 17.61 18.84
N VAL A 478 17.29 17.34 17.54
CA VAL A 478 17.97 16.33 16.73
C VAL A 478 18.61 17.01 15.53
N ASP A 479 19.89 16.73 15.28
CA ASP A 479 20.66 17.27 14.16
C ASP A 479 20.72 16.30 12.99
N ILE A 480 20.84 14.99 13.27
CA ILE A 480 20.86 13.93 12.26
C ILE A 480 19.76 12.92 12.58
N LEU A 481 18.85 12.72 11.61
CA LEU A 481 17.86 11.65 11.68
C LEU A 481 18.25 10.51 10.74
N VAL A 482 18.51 9.33 11.28
CA VAL A 482 18.73 8.10 10.51
C VAL A 482 17.42 7.34 10.41
N GLY A 483 17.00 6.94 9.21
CA GLY A 483 15.74 6.21 9.09
C GLY A 483 15.48 5.53 7.77
N THR A 484 14.35 4.81 7.74
CA THR A 484 13.86 4.06 6.57
C THR A 484 12.67 4.79 5.91
N SER A 485 11.81 4.09 5.18
CA SER A 485 10.61 4.64 4.53
C SER A 485 9.68 5.45 5.44
N LEU A 486 9.81 5.31 6.77
CA LEU A 486 9.10 6.14 7.74
C LEU A 486 9.49 7.62 7.66
N VAL A 487 10.75 7.91 7.31
CA VAL A 487 11.28 9.28 7.20
C VAL A 487 10.87 9.94 5.88
N ALA A 488 10.64 9.14 4.83
CA ALA A 488 10.25 9.64 3.52
C ALA A 488 8.82 10.19 3.45
N LYS A 489 7.97 9.97 4.48
CA LYS A 489 6.53 10.25 4.44
C LYS A 489 6.06 11.22 5.53
N GLY A 490 5.19 12.17 5.16
CA GLY A 490 4.19 12.77 6.05
C GLY A 490 4.53 14.06 6.79
N TRP A 491 5.78 14.50 6.98
CA TRP A 491 6.12 15.65 7.82
C TRP A 491 6.76 16.81 7.05
N ASP A 492 6.41 18.03 7.47
CA ASP A 492 7.03 19.26 7.00
C ASP A 492 8.22 19.60 7.92
N LEU A 493 9.44 19.58 7.36
CA LEU A 493 10.69 19.77 8.10
C LEU A 493 11.49 20.94 7.51
N PRO A 494 11.18 22.18 7.89
CA PRO A 494 11.75 23.36 7.27
C PRO A 494 13.25 23.55 7.51
N LYS A 495 13.83 22.91 8.54
CA LYS A 495 15.26 23.01 8.87
C LYS A 495 16.12 21.96 8.16
N VAL A 496 15.52 20.98 7.48
CA VAL A 496 16.27 19.95 6.78
C VAL A 496 16.83 20.53 5.47
N GLY A 497 18.14 20.69 5.42
CA GLY A 497 18.86 21.17 4.24
C GLY A 497 19.57 20.07 3.46
N LEU A 498 19.79 18.89 4.09
CA LEU A 498 20.44 17.76 3.43
C LEU A 498 19.67 16.45 3.64
N VAL A 499 19.50 15.73 2.54
CA VAL A 499 19.08 14.32 2.53
C VAL A 499 20.21 13.48 1.95
N GLY A 500 20.74 12.53 2.73
CA GLY A 500 21.73 11.54 2.28
C GLY A 500 21.08 10.17 2.09
N VAL A 501 21.00 9.66 0.88
CA VAL A 501 20.64 8.27 0.60
C VAL A 501 21.90 7.43 0.73
N VAL A 502 21.97 6.58 1.75
CA VAL A 502 23.21 5.89 2.14
C VAL A 502 23.55 4.71 1.22
N ASP A 503 22.54 4.03 0.68
CA ASP A 503 22.72 2.95 -0.30
C ASP A 503 21.45 2.81 -1.16
N ALA A 504 21.46 3.37 -2.36
CA ALA A 504 20.36 3.26 -3.31
C ALA A 504 20.26 1.83 -3.90
N ASP A 505 21.39 1.12 -3.96
CA ASP A 505 21.46 -0.21 -4.58
C ASP A 505 20.74 -1.29 -3.78
N GLN A 506 20.50 -1.10 -2.48
CA GLN A 506 19.72 -2.06 -1.67
C GLN A 506 18.28 -2.19 -2.19
N ALA A 507 17.66 -1.08 -2.60
CA ALA A 507 16.33 -1.10 -3.17
C ALA A 507 16.35 -1.62 -4.62
N LEU A 508 17.35 -1.17 -5.38
CA LEU A 508 17.52 -1.53 -6.79
C LEU A 508 17.73 -3.03 -6.99
N ASN A 509 18.46 -3.67 -6.08
CA ASN A 509 18.76 -5.10 -6.12
C ASN A 509 17.76 -5.96 -5.33
N TYR A 510 16.63 -5.38 -4.90
CA TYR A 510 15.59 -6.18 -4.29
C TYR A 510 14.99 -7.14 -5.34
N PRO A 511 14.77 -8.42 -5.02
CA PRO A 511 14.33 -9.42 -5.99
C PRO A 511 12.83 -9.29 -6.29
N ASP A 512 12.43 -8.15 -6.81
CA ASP A 512 11.07 -7.82 -7.21
C ASP A 512 11.11 -7.06 -8.55
N PHE A 513 10.20 -7.35 -9.46
CA PHE A 513 10.14 -6.67 -10.75
C PHE A 513 9.89 -5.16 -10.62
N ARG A 514 9.41 -4.69 -9.48
CA ARG A 514 9.21 -3.27 -9.16
C ARG A 514 10.43 -2.59 -8.52
N ALA A 515 11.57 -3.28 -8.39
CA ALA A 515 12.72 -2.73 -7.68
C ALA A 515 13.20 -1.38 -8.26
N ALA A 516 13.18 -1.21 -9.58
CA ALA A 516 13.53 0.05 -10.24
C ALA A 516 12.50 1.15 -9.97
N GLU A 517 11.20 0.84 -10.05
CA GLU A 517 10.09 1.75 -9.73
C GLU A 517 10.15 2.21 -8.27
N ASP A 518 10.31 1.28 -7.34
CA ASP A 518 10.43 1.57 -5.91
C ASP A 518 11.68 2.40 -5.58
N THR A 519 12.78 2.16 -6.29
CA THR A 519 14.00 2.94 -6.14
C THR A 519 13.80 4.37 -6.63
N PHE A 520 13.30 4.55 -7.85
CA PHE A 520 12.96 5.87 -8.38
C PHE A 520 12.03 6.65 -7.44
N ALA A 521 10.91 6.03 -7.05
CA ALA A 521 9.94 6.65 -6.16
C ALA A 521 10.54 7.06 -4.81
N SER A 522 11.35 6.18 -4.21
CA SER A 522 11.99 6.46 -2.93
C SER A 522 12.97 7.62 -3.01
N LEU A 523 13.80 7.67 -4.07
CA LEU A 523 14.78 8.74 -4.28
C LEU A 523 14.09 10.10 -4.42
N VAL A 524 13.08 10.19 -5.29
CA VAL A 524 12.32 11.43 -5.53
C VAL A 524 11.57 11.88 -4.27
N GLN A 525 10.93 10.95 -3.54
CA GLN A 525 10.16 11.29 -2.34
C GLN A 525 11.03 11.74 -1.18
N VAL A 526 12.16 11.05 -0.95
CA VAL A 526 13.03 11.40 0.18
C VAL A 526 13.80 12.70 -0.10
N ALA A 527 14.23 12.92 -1.35
CA ALA A 527 14.81 14.20 -1.76
C ALA A 527 13.84 15.37 -1.52
N GLY A 528 12.57 15.17 -1.82
CA GLY A 528 11.52 16.15 -1.58
C GLY A 528 11.29 16.53 -0.11
N ARG A 529 11.94 15.86 0.87
CA ARG A 529 11.93 16.25 2.29
C ARG A 529 12.87 17.42 2.59
N ALA A 530 13.88 17.61 1.76
CA ALA A 530 14.72 18.78 1.79
C ALA A 530 13.93 19.98 1.24
N ARG A 531 13.53 20.91 2.12
CA ARG A 531 12.56 21.97 1.77
C ARG A 531 13.15 23.38 1.68
N ARG A 532 14.36 23.58 2.15
CA ARG A 532 15.04 24.86 1.99
C ARG A 532 15.34 25.13 0.50
N SER A 533 15.39 26.36 0.10
CA SER A 533 15.71 26.77 -1.28
C SER A 533 17.10 26.32 -1.75
N ASP A 534 18.03 26.17 -0.82
CA ASP A 534 19.41 25.68 -1.00
C ASP A 534 19.59 24.18 -0.65
N ALA A 535 18.48 23.48 -0.43
CA ALA A 535 18.50 22.09 0.01
C ALA A 535 19.04 21.14 -1.07
N ARG A 536 19.80 20.14 -0.62
CA ARG A 536 20.49 19.16 -1.49
C ARG A 536 20.13 17.73 -1.11
N ALA A 537 20.23 16.82 -2.07
CA ALA A 537 20.19 15.39 -1.82
C ALA A 537 21.43 14.72 -2.39
N ILE A 538 22.11 13.89 -1.60
CA ILE A 538 23.27 13.09 -2.03
C ILE A 538 22.84 11.63 -2.10
N VAL A 539 23.02 10.99 -3.25
CA VAL A 539 22.67 9.58 -3.47
C VAL A 539 23.93 8.75 -3.64
N GLN A 540 24.24 7.94 -2.64
CA GLN A 540 25.34 6.97 -2.72
C GLN A 540 24.88 5.72 -3.46
N THR A 541 25.60 5.36 -4.53
CA THR A 541 25.31 4.17 -5.35
C THR A 541 26.58 3.66 -6.05
N MET A 542 26.62 2.37 -6.30
CA MET A 542 27.60 1.74 -7.21
C MET A 542 27.08 1.65 -8.67
N ASN A 543 25.80 2.00 -8.89
CA ASN A 543 25.14 1.94 -10.19
C ASN A 543 24.63 3.33 -10.66
N PRO A 544 25.53 4.34 -10.80
CA PRO A 544 25.11 5.72 -11.12
C PRO A 544 24.45 5.86 -12.50
N HIS A 545 24.69 4.93 -13.41
CA HIS A 545 24.15 4.95 -14.77
C HIS A 545 22.83 4.17 -14.91
N HIS A 546 22.36 3.50 -13.85
CA HIS A 546 21.05 2.83 -13.90
C HIS A 546 19.94 3.86 -14.12
N TYR A 547 19.04 3.60 -15.06
CA TYR A 547 18.00 4.56 -15.46
C TYR A 547 17.15 5.06 -14.28
N ALA A 548 16.79 4.17 -13.34
CA ALA A 548 16.03 4.57 -12.15
C ALA A 548 16.76 5.61 -11.27
N VAL A 549 18.09 5.52 -11.17
CA VAL A 549 18.91 6.48 -10.44
C VAL A 549 19.08 7.75 -11.28
N ARG A 550 19.52 7.62 -12.53
CA ARG A 550 19.79 8.74 -13.45
C ARG A 550 18.58 9.65 -13.61
N LEU A 551 17.40 9.06 -13.81
CA LEU A 551 16.16 9.82 -14.04
C LEU A 551 15.56 10.37 -12.74
N ALA A 552 15.78 9.70 -11.58
CA ALA A 552 15.43 10.26 -10.28
C ALA A 552 16.21 11.56 -9.98
N LEU A 553 17.51 11.62 -10.33
CA LEU A 553 18.33 12.84 -10.18
C LEU A 553 17.78 14.02 -10.98
N GLN A 554 17.13 13.75 -12.10
CA GLN A 554 16.52 14.74 -12.99
C GLN A 554 15.07 15.04 -12.62
N HIS A 555 14.50 14.30 -11.67
CA HIS A 555 13.07 14.30 -11.35
C HIS A 555 12.18 14.01 -12.58
N ASP A 556 12.70 13.25 -13.56
CA ASP A 556 12.00 12.95 -14.80
C ASP A 556 11.22 11.63 -14.68
N TYR A 557 9.95 11.76 -14.25
CA TYR A 557 9.05 10.61 -14.15
C TYR A 557 8.60 10.11 -15.54
N HIS A 558 8.45 11.00 -16.53
CA HIS A 558 7.93 10.61 -17.84
C HIS A 558 8.92 9.70 -18.59
N GLU A 559 10.19 10.08 -18.60
CA GLU A 559 11.22 9.25 -19.21
C GLU A 559 11.43 7.96 -18.42
N PHE A 560 11.40 8.02 -17.07
CA PHE A 560 11.44 6.82 -16.23
C PHE A 560 10.30 5.86 -16.56
N PHE A 561 9.07 6.37 -16.67
CA PHE A 561 7.90 5.58 -17.04
C PHE A 561 8.12 4.88 -18.39
N SER A 562 8.66 5.58 -19.38
CA SER A 562 8.88 5.05 -20.73
C SER A 562 9.93 3.93 -20.74
N GLU A 563 11.07 4.12 -20.07
CA GLU A 563 12.14 3.12 -19.98
C GLU A 563 11.67 1.87 -19.19
N GLU A 564 11.05 2.07 -18.03
CA GLU A 564 10.57 0.96 -17.20
C GLU A 564 9.44 0.18 -17.88
N LEU A 565 8.52 0.87 -18.57
CA LEU A 565 7.44 0.22 -19.30
C LEU A 565 7.98 -0.69 -20.40
N ALA A 566 9.02 -0.28 -21.12
CA ALA A 566 9.69 -1.10 -22.13
C ALA A 566 10.30 -2.37 -21.53
N VAL A 567 10.95 -2.27 -20.36
CA VAL A 567 11.50 -3.42 -19.63
C VAL A 567 10.38 -4.40 -19.25
N ARG A 568 9.27 -3.88 -18.72
CA ARG A 568 8.14 -4.74 -18.32
C ARG A 568 7.44 -5.40 -19.49
N ALA A 569 7.34 -4.71 -20.62
CA ALA A 569 6.81 -5.30 -21.85
C ALA A 569 7.70 -6.45 -22.35
N ALA A 570 9.02 -6.28 -22.35
CA ALA A 570 9.96 -7.31 -22.78
C ALA A 570 9.95 -8.56 -21.88
N LEU A 571 9.59 -8.41 -20.62
CA LEU A 571 9.57 -9.48 -19.61
C LEU A 571 8.16 -9.95 -19.26
N ASP A 572 7.11 -9.46 -19.93
CA ASP A 572 5.70 -9.73 -19.65
C ASP A 572 5.32 -9.49 -18.19
N PHE A 573 5.76 -8.41 -17.57
CA PHE A 573 5.33 -8.03 -16.22
C PHE A 573 4.15 -7.04 -16.24
N PRO A 574 3.44 -6.86 -15.12
CA PRO A 574 2.40 -5.82 -15.02
C PRO A 574 2.94 -4.43 -15.44
N PRO A 575 2.18 -3.65 -16.27
CA PRO A 575 0.74 -3.75 -16.54
C PRO A 575 0.32 -4.68 -17.67
N PHE A 576 1.24 -5.32 -18.37
CA PHE A 576 0.95 -6.18 -19.55
C PHE A 576 0.41 -7.56 -19.18
N THR A 577 0.68 -8.01 -17.97
CA THR A 577 0.16 -9.26 -17.40
C THR A 577 -0.32 -9.04 -15.97
N ARG A 578 -0.93 -10.07 -15.40
CA ARG A 578 -1.29 -10.17 -13.98
C ARG A 578 -0.57 -11.33 -13.33
N LEU A 579 -0.45 -11.26 -12.01
CA LEU A 579 0.27 -12.27 -11.23
C LEU A 579 -0.66 -12.84 -10.14
N ILE A 580 -0.51 -14.14 -9.89
CA ILE A 580 -1.05 -14.80 -8.70
C ILE A 580 0.08 -15.60 -8.06
N ASP A 581 0.40 -15.28 -6.82
CA ASP A 581 1.34 -16.08 -6.03
C ASP A 581 0.57 -17.12 -5.20
N VAL A 582 1.03 -18.36 -5.28
CA VAL A 582 0.55 -19.45 -4.45
C VAL A 582 1.71 -19.97 -3.62
N THR A 583 1.58 -19.90 -2.30
CA THR A 583 2.61 -20.38 -1.35
C THR A 583 2.10 -21.60 -0.60
N ALA A 584 2.81 -22.71 -0.70
CA ALA A 584 2.64 -23.89 0.13
C ALA A 584 3.48 -23.76 1.41
N SER A 585 2.91 -24.12 2.56
CA SER A 585 3.58 -24.03 3.87
C SER A 585 3.40 -25.32 4.65
N ALA A 586 4.49 -25.85 5.23
CA ALA A 586 4.47 -27.02 6.11
C ALA A 586 5.57 -26.92 7.17
N VAL A 587 5.47 -27.73 8.22
CA VAL A 587 6.47 -27.79 9.30
C VAL A 587 7.79 -28.37 8.79
N ASP A 588 7.73 -29.29 7.83
CA ASP A 588 8.88 -29.90 7.17
C ASP A 588 9.09 -29.30 5.77
N ASP A 589 10.36 -29.05 5.41
CA ASP A 589 10.70 -28.40 4.14
C ASP A 589 10.39 -29.31 2.93
N ALA A 590 10.68 -30.61 3.04
CA ALA A 590 10.39 -31.56 1.97
C ALA A 590 8.87 -31.72 1.75
N ASP A 591 8.07 -31.59 2.80
CA ASP A 591 6.60 -31.59 2.69
C ASP A 591 6.09 -30.33 1.99
N ALA A 592 6.56 -29.15 2.38
CA ALA A 592 6.19 -27.88 1.75
C ALA A 592 6.56 -27.90 0.25
N ARG A 593 7.73 -28.40 -0.09
CA ARG A 593 8.21 -28.57 -1.46
C ARG A 593 7.30 -29.53 -2.25
N ARG A 594 7.03 -30.74 -1.72
CA ARG A 594 6.17 -31.73 -2.38
C ARG A 594 4.76 -31.19 -2.62
N MET A 595 4.20 -30.45 -1.66
CA MET A 595 2.89 -29.79 -1.82
C MET A 595 2.92 -28.81 -2.97
N ALA A 596 3.94 -27.95 -3.07
CA ALA A 596 4.08 -26.97 -4.13
C ALA A 596 4.29 -27.63 -5.50
N GLU A 597 5.16 -28.66 -5.60
CA GLU A 597 5.43 -29.42 -6.82
C GLU A 597 4.20 -30.16 -7.32
N SER A 598 3.48 -30.85 -6.43
CA SER A 598 2.23 -31.56 -6.75
C SER A 598 1.15 -30.60 -7.26
N TYR A 599 0.97 -29.45 -6.59
CA TYR A 599 0.01 -28.46 -7.05
C TYR A 599 0.41 -27.84 -8.40
N ALA A 600 1.68 -27.50 -8.58
CA ALA A 600 2.18 -26.94 -9.85
C ALA A 600 1.98 -27.91 -11.03
N GLY A 601 2.22 -29.20 -10.83
CA GLY A 601 1.94 -30.26 -11.81
C GLY A 601 0.47 -30.33 -12.16
N ALA A 602 -0.38 -30.50 -11.16
CA ALA A 602 -1.84 -30.58 -11.35
C ALA A 602 -2.43 -29.31 -12.01
N LEU A 603 -1.88 -28.13 -11.70
CA LEU A 603 -2.30 -26.88 -12.33
C LEU A 603 -1.93 -26.86 -13.81
N ARG A 604 -0.67 -27.18 -14.16
CA ARG A 604 -0.22 -27.26 -15.56
C ARG A 604 -1.07 -28.23 -16.38
N ASP A 605 -1.34 -29.42 -15.86
CA ASP A 605 -2.21 -30.40 -16.50
C ASP A 605 -3.63 -29.87 -16.68
N SER A 606 -4.18 -29.20 -15.67
CA SER A 606 -5.52 -28.61 -15.71
C SER A 606 -5.63 -27.48 -16.75
N LEU A 607 -4.60 -26.65 -16.90
CA LEU A 607 -4.54 -25.60 -17.92
C LEU A 607 -4.61 -26.21 -19.33
N VAL A 608 -3.82 -27.27 -19.58
CA VAL A 608 -3.83 -28.00 -20.87
C VAL A 608 -5.21 -28.66 -21.12
N ILE A 609 -5.74 -29.41 -20.14
CA ILE A 609 -7.02 -30.12 -20.27
C ILE A 609 -8.17 -29.14 -20.54
N LYS A 610 -8.16 -27.96 -19.92
CA LYS A 610 -9.22 -26.95 -20.09
C LYS A 610 -8.98 -26.01 -21.27
N GLY A 611 -7.87 -26.12 -21.99
CA GLY A 611 -7.53 -25.23 -23.10
C GLY A 611 -7.35 -23.78 -22.65
N ILE A 612 -6.76 -23.53 -21.46
CA ILE A 612 -6.48 -22.19 -20.96
C ILE A 612 -5.09 -21.80 -21.43
N ASP A 613 -5.03 -21.00 -22.50
CA ASP A 613 -3.79 -20.52 -23.11
C ASP A 613 -3.34 -19.18 -22.53
N GLY A 614 -2.09 -18.78 -22.80
CA GLY A 614 -1.54 -17.48 -22.35
C GLY A 614 -1.26 -17.39 -20.85
N VAL A 615 -1.21 -18.53 -20.15
CA VAL A 615 -0.90 -18.60 -18.72
C VAL A 615 0.41 -19.38 -18.52
N THR A 616 1.35 -18.77 -17.80
CA THR A 616 2.65 -19.38 -17.45
C THR A 616 2.69 -19.65 -15.95
N VAL A 617 3.16 -20.83 -15.55
CA VAL A 617 3.37 -21.22 -14.15
C VAL A 617 4.87 -21.29 -13.88
N LEU A 618 5.40 -20.29 -13.16
CA LEU A 618 6.81 -20.18 -12.76
C LEU A 618 7.03 -20.86 -11.42
N GLY A 619 8.17 -21.51 -11.24
CA GLY A 619 8.50 -22.25 -10.03
C GLY A 619 7.91 -23.67 -10.02
N PRO A 620 7.77 -24.33 -8.85
CA PRO A 620 7.94 -23.77 -7.50
C PRO A 620 9.39 -23.49 -7.10
N SER A 621 9.57 -22.54 -6.20
CA SER A 621 10.86 -22.15 -5.63
C SER A 621 10.69 -21.87 -4.12
N PRO A 622 11.77 -21.92 -3.32
CA PRO A 622 11.71 -21.45 -1.94
C PRO A 622 11.14 -20.02 -1.89
N ALA A 623 10.16 -19.75 -1.02
CA ALA A 623 9.62 -18.41 -0.87
C ALA A 623 10.69 -17.44 -0.34
N PHE A 624 10.58 -16.13 -0.64
CA PHE A 624 11.52 -15.09 -0.21
C PHE A 624 11.85 -15.17 1.29
N ILE A 625 10.85 -15.37 2.14
CA ILE A 625 11.04 -15.79 3.53
C ILE A 625 10.77 -17.29 3.58
N HIS A 626 11.80 -18.08 3.39
CA HIS A 626 11.69 -19.52 3.27
C HIS A 626 11.17 -20.19 4.54
N ARG A 627 11.52 -19.67 5.73
CA ARG A 627 11.02 -20.16 7.02
C ARG A 627 10.37 -19.03 7.82
N LEU A 628 9.09 -19.19 8.15
CA LEU A 628 8.33 -18.20 8.90
C LEU A 628 7.51 -18.89 10.00
N ARG A 629 7.69 -18.49 11.27
CA ARG A 629 6.95 -19.01 12.42
C ARG A 629 7.02 -20.55 12.58
N GLY A 630 8.16 -21.12 12.21
CA GLY A 630 8.37 -22.56 12.33
C GLY A 630 7.95 -23.37 11.10
N GLU A 631 7.34 -22.75 10.09
CA GLU A 631 6.94 -23.41 8.84
C GLU A 631 7.87 -23.05 7.70
N TYR A 632 8.19 -23.99 6.84
CA TYR A 632 8.87 -23.80 5.57
C TYR A 632 7.87 -23.46 4.48
N ARG A 633 8.30 -22.64 3.50
CA ARG A 633 7.44 -22.04 2.49
C ARG A 633 8.04 -22.19 1.11
N TRP A 634 7.23 -22.71 0.19
CA TRP A 634 7.54 -22.81 -1.23
C TRP A 634 6.47 -22.09 -2.04
N SER A 635 6.90 -21.28 -3.00
CA SER A 635 6.00 -20.44 -3.79
C SER A 635 6.09 -20.76 -5.28
N LEU A 636 4.98 -20.58 -5.96
CA LEU A 636 4.90 -20.53 -7.41
C LEU A 636 4.14 -19.28 -7.83
N THR A 637 4.52 -18.70 -8.98
CA THR A 637 3.87 -17.52 -9.56
C THR A 637 3.16 -17.92 -10.84
N ILE A 638 1.87 -17.61 -10.92
CA ILE A 638 1.03 -17.79 -12.10
C ILE A 638 0.95 -16.43 -12.79
N LYS A 639 1.33 -16.38 -14.07
CA LYS A 639 1.43 -15.16 -14.86
C LYS A 639 0.59 -15.28 -16.14
N GLY A 640 -0.21 -14.27 -16.43
CA GLY A 640 -1.03 -14.21 -17.64
C GLY A 640 -1.81 -12.91 -17.74
N LEU A 641 -2.31 -12.58 -18.92
CA LEU A 641 -3.14 -11.40 -19.14
C LEU A 641 -4.51 -11.58 -18.46
N GLU A 642 -5.14 -12.74 -18.67
CA GLU A 642 -6.45 -13.10 -18.14
C GLU A 642 -6.35 -14.27 -17.17
N LEU A 643 -6.40 -13.99 -15.88
CA LEU A 643 -6.32 -15.00 -14.82
C LEU A 643 -7.69 -15.40 -14.23
N GLY A 644 -8.78 -14.87 -14.76
CA GLY A 644 -10.15 -15.27 -14.38
C GLY A 644 -10.38 -16.78 -14.46
N PRO A 645 -10.07 -17.43 -15.58
CA PRO A 645 -10.24 -18.88 -15.76
C PRO A 645 -9.35 -19.75 -14.83
N VAL A 646 -8.27 -19.19 -14.29
CA VAL A 646 -7.37 -19.89 -13.36
C VAL A 646 -7.91 -19.91 -11.94
N LYS A 647 -8.71 -18.92 -11.54
CA LYS A 647 -9.20 -18.77 -10.15
C LYS A 647 -9.94 -20.00 -9.61
N PRO A 648 -10.81 -20.70 -10.39
CA PRO A 648 -11.43 -21.93 -9.91
C PRO A 648 -10.47 -23.10 -9.71
N LEU A 649 -9.20 -22.99 -10.18
CA LEU A 649 -8.16 -23.98 -10.03
C LEU A 649 -7.23 -23.69 -8.86
N LEU A 650 -7.40 -22.55 -8.19
CA LEU A 650 -6.56 -22.17 -7.05
C LEU A 650 -6.79 -23.09 -5.85
N PRO A 651 -5.74 -23.38 -5.07
CA PRO A 651 -5.85 -24.35 -3.99
C PRO A 651 -6.73 -23.81 -2.87
N GLU A 652 -7.62 -24.64 -2.38
CA GLU A 652 -8.42 -24.38 -1.19
C GLU A 652 -7.89 -25.19 -0.01
N GLY A 653 -7.84 -24.62 1.19
CA GLY A 653 -7.55 -25.34 2.40
C GLY A 653 -6.29 -24.90 3.16
N ARG A 654 -5.98 -25.69 4.20
CA ARG A 654 -4.82 -25.43 5.08
C ARG A 654 -3.51 -25.74 4.34
N GLY A 655 -2.51 -24.96 4.61
CA GLY A 655 -1.17 -25.13 4.04
C GLY A 655 -0.92 -24.34 2.75
N PHE A 656 -1.96 -23.75 2.14
CA PHE A 656 -1.80 -22.87 0.99
C PHE A 656 -2.21 -21.43 1.29
N THR A 657 -1.48 -20.51 0.69
CA THR A 657 -1.80 -19.09 0.69
C THR A 657 -1.83 -18.59 -0.75
N VAL A 658 -2.92 -17.93 -1.14
CA VAL A 658 -3.10 -17.32 -2.46
C VAL A 658 -2.99 -15.80 -2.32
N ASP A 659 -2.27 -15.15 -3.21
CA ASP A 659 -2.14 -13.70 -3.30
C ASP A 659 -2.30 -13.26 -4.77
N VAL A 660 -3.41 -12.61 -5.06
CA VAL A 660 -3.70 -12.07 -6.41
C VAL A 660 -3.15 -10.65 -6.49
N ASP A 661 -2.44 -10.34 -7.55
CA ASP A 661 -1.67 -9.10 -7.75
C ASP A 661 -0.80 -8.80 -6.51
N PRO A 662 0.23 -9.65 -6.23
CA PRO A 662 1.10 -9.50 -5.07
C PRO A 662 1.90 -8.19 -5.14
N ASN A 663 2.22 -7.66 -3.93
CA ASN A 663 3.10 -6.48 -3.80
C ASN A 663 4.56 -6.91 -3.75
#